data_58b97c602eef87ebcd26f6c9803ff7db
#
_entry.id   58b97c602eef87ebcd26f6c9803ff7db
#
_cell.length_a   1.000
_cell.length_b   1.000
_cell.length_c   1.000
_cell.angle_alpha   90.00
_cell.angle_beta   90.00
_cell.angle_gamma   90.00
#
_symmetry.space_group_name_H-M   'P 1'
#
loop_
_entity.id
_entity.type
_entity.pdbx_description
1 polymer ?
#
loop_
_entity_poly.entity_id
_entity_poly.type
_entity_poly.pdbx_seq_one_letter_code
_entity_poly.pdbx_strand_id
1 'polypeptide(L)'
;MKKLFTIDDLMIGFIMAIGYGLGFAVPKAMGWSDWESGLVCWVVGYVLQEAATRILFSKTVQSNTAYRYTVFGAFVLLFLAAEYAVMSWMGLSASDYLLEQYLYIIGLPVLMFAFQMAVRWYRIRKIREQYGDGSHGFVFDDALKKIDLDEVNRQNQPITGAYDTDLAVKTKTGIYVGVKEKNIIYYSGIPYAKPPVGERRWKAPEPLPESEAVFEAKYLGASAIQVEHEGSILKHHRQSEDCLTLNICTGAKKTDQKKPVLVLFHHGDFAYGGSADPLLDGVELIRSCPDIVGVSFNYRLGLFGFIDFSQVPGGDAYPDALNLGLLDQIAALKWIKENIAAFGGDPDRITVMGFASGAISICLLAACEQAKGLFRKAFVFQGNPQAAYETPDVSRNLAKKLLQETSATTMEELMQLSTDRLKEVSQKILHDLYPTGPTRDGRLIPPDAFEAYRNGSADHVEFLIGVARNERQVYKSVVGKQTYEDFITNELDIALQFLDTVNATDAQAVRDYIRELAETMPEIEAKAKVVEQCSALSGYLTARKLAESGKKVYLMYWNVKPLIENLGSGTVDVAAAFLGNREGAQMYGNVLNSDISEMLRKFLIKFLRGDAMRFYNNEIKGVGAIDWKRFPKALVISDNGLQCEPIEDKLTEETCLLRFMEAI
;
A
#
# COMPACT_ATOMS: atom_id res chain seq x y z
N MET A 1 -24.57 -6.22 -15.29
CA MET A 1 -25.68 -6.02 -14.36
C MET A 1 -25.84 -7.10 -13.30
N LYS A 2 -25.52 -8.38 -13.54
CA LYS A 2 -25.69 -9.48 -12.54
C LYS A 2 -24.79 -9.38 -11.29
N LYS A 3 -23.72 -8.59 -11.28
CA LYS A 3 -22.78 -8.48 -10.14
C LYS A 3 -22.83 -7.13 -9.37
N LEU A 4 -23.76 -6.24 -9.74
CA LEU A 4 -23.93 -4.95 -9.05
C LEU A 4 -24.70 -5.06 -7.72
N PHE A 5 -25.35 -6.18 -7.48
CA PHE A 5 -26.18 -6.44 -6.31
C PHE A 5 -25.79 -7.78 -5.71
N THR A 6 -25.39 -7.75 -4.46
CA THR A 6 -25.28 -8.96 -3.67
C THR A 6 -26.67 -9.34 -3.16
N ILE A 7 -26.91 -10.64 -2.90
CA ILE A 7 -28.12 -11.09 -2.22
C ILE A 7 -28.29 -10.38 -0.89
N ASP A 8 -27.20 -10.00 -0.26
CA ASP A 8 -27.18 -9.25 1.00
C ASP A 8 -27.75 -7.84 0.87
N ASP A 9 -27.45 -7.13 -0.21
CA ASP A 9 -28.03 -5.81 -0.50
C ASP A 9 -29.56 -5.91 -0.68
N LEU A 10 -30.02 -6.98 -1.31
CA LEU A 10 -31.45 -7.27 -1.46
C LEU A 10 -32.10 -7.61 -0.13
N MET A 11 -31.46 -8.42 0.72
CA MET A 11 -31.97 -8.80 2.05
C MET A 11 -32.09 -7.58 2.96
N ILE A 12 -31.06 -6.72 3.00
CA ILE A 12 -31.08 -5.48 3.79
C ILE A 12 -32.18 -4.54 3.28
N GLY A 13 -32.27 -4.35 1.96
CA GLY A 13 -33.30 -3.53 1.33
C GLY A 13 -34.71 -3.98 1.66
N PHE A 14 -34.94 -5.29 1.70
CA PHE A 14 -36.26 -5.85 2.05
C PHE A 14 -36.63 -5.65 3.53
N ILE A 15 -35.66 -5.83 4.45
CA ILE A 15 -35.86 -5.56 5.88
C ILE A 15 -36.14 -4.08 6.14
N MET A 16 -35.41 -3.18 5.45
CA MET A 16 -35.67 -1.76 5.50
C MET A 16 -37.08 -1.42 5.02
N ALA A 17 -37.51 -2.02 3.92
CA ALA A 17 -38.85 -1.81 3.36
C ALA A 17 -39.96 -2.11 4.38
N ILE A 18 -39.85 -3.27 5.04
CA ILE A 18 -40.85 -3.67 6.07
C ILE A 18 -40.79 -2.74 7.29
N GLY A 19 -39.59 -2.40 7.78
CA GLY A 19 -39.40 -1.53 8.94
C GLY A 19 -39.97 -0.13 8.73
N TYR A 20 -39.73 0.45 7.56
CA TYR A 20 -40.25 1.77 7.19
C TYR A 20 -41.78 1.71 7.01
N GLY A 21 -42.33 0.63 6.45
CA GLY A 21 -43.75 0.43 6.29
C GLY A 21 -44.49 0.39 7.62
N LEU A 22 -44.03 -0.43 8.56
CA LEU A 22 -44.62 -0.53 9.90
C LEU A 22 -44.53 0.78 10.69
N GLY A 23 -43.37 1.47 10.62
CA GLY A 23 -43.17 2.74 11.29
C GLY A 23 -44.07 3.86 10.81
N PHE A 24 -44.59 3.78 9.58
CA PHE A 24 -45.54 4.76 9.03
C PHE A 24 -46.98 4.35 9.25
N ALA A 25 -47.33 3.10 8.98
CA ALA A 25 -48.71 2.64 9.00
C ALA A 25 -49.35 2.65 10.40
N VAL A 26 -48.58 2.24 11.43
CA VAL A 26 -49.11 2.13 12.79
C VAL A 26 -49.46 3.52 13.39
N PRO A 27 -48.59 4.52 13.38
CA PRO A 27 -48.94 5.84 13.90
C PRO A 27 -50.07 6.52 13.12
N LYS A 28 -50.11 6.35 11.79
CA LYS A 28 -51.19 6.91 10.97
C LYS A 28 -52.52 6.29 11.27
N ALA A 29 -52.59 4.97 11.50
CA ALA A 29 -53.78 4.27 11.94
C ALA A 29 -54.24 4.70 13.34
N MET A 30 -53.32 5.22 14.17
CA MET A 30 -53.62 5.82 15.47
C MET A 30 -54.06 7.29 15.37
N GLY A 31 -54.27 7.82 14.17
CA GLY A 31 -54.72 9.19 13.93
C GLY A 31 -53.64 10.28 13.98
N TRP A 32 -52.36 9.88 13.89
CA TRP A 32 -51.24 10.83 13.87
C TRP A 32 -51.15 11.52 12.51
N SER A 33 -50.58 12.71 12.50
CA SER A 33 -50.31 13.44 11.27
C SER A 33 -49.28 12.74 10.40
N ASP A 34 -49.30 13.00 9.10
CA ASP A 34 -48.36 12.41 8.15
C ASP A 34 -46.88 12.72 8.50
N TRP A 35 -46.65 13.89 9.13
CA TRP A 35 -45.31 14.31 9.56
C TRP A 35 -44.83 13.47 10.77
N GLU A 36 -45.68 13.28 11.78
CA GLU A 36 -45.38 12.50 12.97
C GLU A 36 -45.21 11.01 12.61
N SER A 37 -46.09 10.49 11.75
CA SER A 37 -45.99 9.15 11.21
C SER A 37 -44.71 8.94 10.40
N GLY A 38 -44.29 9.93 9.62
CA GLY A 38 -43.01 9.93 8.86
C GLY A 38 -41.79 9.92 9.75
N LEU A 39 -41.80 10.66 10.85
CA LEU A 39 -40.69 10.68 11.81
C LEU A 39 -40.54 9.31 12.52
N VAL A 40 -41.65 8.72 12.98
CA VAL A 40 -41.60 7.39 13.60
C VAL A 40 -41.18 6.32 12.60
N CYS A 41 -41.67 6.40 11.35
CA CYS A 41 -41.26 5.56 10.26
C CYS A 41 -39.72 5.56 10.09
N TRP A 42 -39.12 6.76 10.08
CA TRP A 42 -37.68 6.90 9.92
C TRP A 42 -36.93 6.28 11.10
N VAL A 43 -37.34 6.55 12.33
CA VAL A 43 -36.69 6.02 13.55
C VAL A 43 -36.81 4.49 13.62
N VAL A 44 -37.99 3.95 13.41
CA VAL A 44 -38.23 2.50 13.46
C VAL A 44 -37.50 1.79 12.35
N GLY A 45 -37.52 2.33 11.12
CA GLY A 45 -36.80 1.76 9.99
C GLY A 45 -35.28 1.72 10.24
N TYR A 46 -34.70 2.79 10.80
CA TYR A 46 -33.29 2.87 11.14
C TYR A 46 -32.89 1.85 12.23
N VAL A 47 -33.68 1.76 13.31
CA VAL A 47 -33.41 0.80 14.41
C VAL A 47 -33.49 -0.65 13.92
N LEU A 48 -34.48 -0.98 13.10
CA LEU A 48 -34.66 -2.33 12.56
C LEU A 48 -33.56 -2.67 11.54
N GLN A 49 -33.13 -1.70 10.72
CA GLN A 49 -31.99 -1.87 9.82
C GLN A 49 -30.71 -2.18 10.61
N GLU A 50 -30.43 -1.39 11.64
CA GLU A 50 -29.22 -1.58 12.46
C GLU A 50 -29.23 -2.94 13.17
N ALA A 51 -30.39 -3.35 13.74
CA ALA A 51 -30.53 -4.64 14.39
C ALA A 51 -30.37 -5.80 13.40
N ALA A 52 -31.02 -5.72 12.24
CA ALA A 52 -30.91 -6.73 11.19
C ALA A 52 -29.49 -6.84 10.64
N THR A 53 -28.80 -5.71 10.43
CA THR A 53 -27.41 -5.67 9.99
C THR A 53 -26.52 -6.38 11.00
N ARG A 54 -26.66 -6.08 12.30
CA ARG A 54 -25.87 -6.71 13.36
C ARG A 54 -26.09 -8.22 13.44
N ILE A 55 -27.31 -8.70 13.24
CA ILE A 55 -27.66 -10.13 13.31
C ILE A 55 -27.16 -10.85 12.04
N LEU A 56 -27.52 -10.35 10.86
CA LEU A 56 -27.14 -10.97 9.58
C LEU A 56 -25.64 -10.99 9.32
N PHE A 57 -24.91 -10.01 9.86
CA PHE A 57 -23.46 -9.95 9.76
C PHE A 57 -22.76 -10.42 11.03
N SER A 58 -23.45 -11.08 11.97
CA SER A 58 -22.80 -11.75 13.09
C SER A 58 -21.95 -12.95 12.61
N LYS A 59 -20.85 -13.26 13.33
CA LYS A 59 -19.97 -14.39 12.99
C LYS A 59 -20.72 -15.71 12.81
N THR A 60 -21.73 -15.96 13.65
CA THR A 60 -22.53 -17.19 13.66
C THR A 60 -23.36 -17.32 12.40
N VAL A 61 -23.85 -16.22 11.85
CA VAL A 61 -24.73 -16.23 10.67
C VAL A 61 -23.93 -16.21 9.38
N GLN A 62 -22.77 -15.56 9.38
CA GLN A 62 -21.88 -15.49 8.19
C GLN A 62 -21.15 -16.78 7.86
N SER A 63 -20.87 -17.63 8.87
CA SER A 63 -20.11 -18.85 8.68
C SER A 63 -20.89 -19.96 7.91
N ASN A 64 -22.20 -19.81 7.74
CA ASN A 64 -23.03 -20.79 7.04
C ASN A 64 -24.11 -20.10 6.20
N THR A 65 -23.98 -20.19 4.89
CA THR A 65 -24.89 -19.57 3.92
C THR A 65 -26.35 -20.07 4.08
N ALA A 66 -26.55 -21.37 4.35
CA ALA A 66 -27.85 -21.92 4.56
C ALA A 66 -28.52 -21.37 5.84
N TYR A 67 -27.75 -21.29 6.93
CA TYR A 67 -28.22 -20.71 8.18
C TYR A 67 -28.58 -19.22 8.04
N ARG A 68 -27.83 -18.48 7.23
CA ARG A 68 -28.11 -17.08 6.91
C ARG A 68 -29.43 -16.86 6.20
N TYR A 69 -29.74 -17.70 5.19
CA TYR A 69 -31.04 -17.67 4.52
C TYR A 69 -32.19 -18.08 5.44
N THR A 70 -31.95 -19.04 6.34
CA THR A 70 -32.95 -19.47 7.34
C THR A 70 -33.26 -18.34 8.31
N VAL A 71 -32.25 -17.65 8.83
CA VAL A 71 -32.42 -16.48 9.72
C VAL A 71 -33.15 -15.35 9.00
N PHE A 72 -32.83 -15.07 7.75
CA PHE A 72 -33.54 -14.09 6.94
C PHE A 72 -35.01 -14.47 6.73
N GLY A 73 -35.28 -15.70 6.35
CA GLY A 73 -36.66 -16.22 6.19
C GLY A 73 -37.46 -16.13 7.48
N ALA A 74 -36.84 -16.46 8.63
CA ALA A 74 -37.49 -16.32 9.94
C ALA A 74 -37.82 -14.85 10.28
N PHE A 75 -36.91 -13.91 9.96
CA PHE A 75 -37.19 -12.48 10.11
C PHE A 75 -38.37 -12.03 9.26
N VAL A 76 -38.41 -12.41 7.98
CA VAL A 76 -39.52 -12.07 7.07
C VAL A 76 -40.83 -12.58 7.61
N LEU A 77 -40.90 -13.86 8.04
CA LEU A 77 -42.10 -14.46 8.59
C LEU A 77 -42.54 -13.78 9.89
N LEU A 78 -41.62 -13.43 10.75
CA LEU A 78 -41.88 -12.76 12.02
C LEU A 78 -42.48 -11.36 11.80
N PHE A 79 -41.98 -10.62 10.82
CA PHE A 79 -42.46 -9.31 10.43
C PHE A 79 -43.88 -9.40 9.80
N LEU A 80 -44.09 -10.35 8.89
CA LEU A 80 -45.43 -10.58 8.30
C LEU A 80 -46.46 -10.98 9.35
N ALA A 81 -46.07 -11.80 10.34
CA ALA A 81 -46.93 -12.17 11.45
C ALA A 81 -47.24 -10.99 12.38
N ALA A 82 -46.27 -10.13 12.66
CA ALA A 82 -46.44 -8.91 13.44
C ALA A 82 -47.37 -7.91 12.72
N GLU A 83 -47.18 -7.74 11.42
CA GLU A 83 -48.02 -6.88 10.57
C GLU A 83 -49.46 -7.38 10.56
N TYR A 84 -49.66 -8.69 10.37
CA TYR A 84 -51.00 -9.31 10.44
C TYR A 84 -51.63 -9.16 11.83
N ALA A 85 -50.89 -9.34 12.91
CA ALA A 85 -51.39 -9.19 14.29
C ALA A 85 -51.82 -7.74 14.58
N VAL A 86 -51.03 -6.75 14.12
CA VAL A 86 -51.38 -5.32 14.27
C VAL A 86 -52.64 -4.97 13.47
N MET A 87 -52.76 -5.45 12.24
CA MET A 87 -53.96 -5.25 11.41
C MET A 87 -55.19 -5.90 12.03
N SER A 88 -55.08 -7.13 12.53
CA SER A 88 -56.13 -7.84 13.22
C SER A 88 -56.58 -7.15 14.51
N TRP A 89 -55.62 -6.61 15.29
CA TRP A 89 -55.90 -5.84 16.51
C TRP A 89 -56.64 -4.55 16.23
N MET A 90 -56.36 -3.90 15.10
CA MET A 90 -57.03 -2.66 14.68
C MET A 90 -58.38 -2.90 14.00
N GLY A 91 -58.82 -4.15 13.82
CA GLY A 91 -60.12 -4.49 13.19
C GLY A 91 -60.18 -4.14 11.71
N LEU A 92 -59.05 -4.05 11.03
CA LEU A 92 -58.97 -3.68 9.62
C LEU A 92 -59.09 -4.95 8.76
N SER A 93 -60.02 -4.92 7.79
CA SER A 93 -60.06 -5.99 6.79
C SER A 93 -58.97 -5.78 5.74
N ALA A 94 -58.41 -6.87 5.28
CA ALA A 94 -57.35 -6.84 4.26
C ALA A 94 -57.75 -6.12 2.96
N SER A 95 -59.04 -5.97 2.68
CA SER A 95 -59.59 -5.36 1.48
C SER A 95 -59.62 -3.81 1.52
N ASP A 96 -59.74 -3.20 2.68
CA ASP A 96 -59.92 -1.76 2.82
C ASP A 96 -58.59 -1.00 2.91
N TYR A 97 -57.51 -1.72 3.19
CA TYR A 97 -56.20 -1.18 3.43
C TYR A 97 -55.21 -1.34 2.25
N LEU A 98 -55.59 -2.15 1.28
CA LEU A 98 -54.62 -2.78 0.38
C LEU A 98 -54.03 -1.90 -0.72
N LEU A 99 -54.70 -0.89 -1.22
CA LEU A 99 -54.18 -0.17 -2.41
C LEU A 99 -53.43 1.10 -2.08
N GLU A 100 -53.94 1.94 -1.20
CA GLU A 100 -53.23 3.19 -0.86
C GLU A 100 -52.04 2.96 0.08
N GLN A 101 -52.12 2.01 0.98
CA GLN A 101 -51.08 1.76 1.96
C GLN A 101 -49.99 0.80 1.46
N TYR A 102 -50.29 -0.16 0.60
CA TYR A 102 -49.26 -0.92 -0.10
C TYR A 102 -48.33 -0.01 -0.95
N LEU A 103 -48.84 1.07 -1.50
CA LEU A 103 -48.02 2.07 -2.19
C LEU A 103 -47.08 2.80 -1.22
N TYR A 104 -47.46 3.04 0.03
CA TYR A 104 -46.58 3.67 1.03
C TYR A 104 -45.66 2.65 1.72
N ILE A 105 -46.17 1.45 2.05
CA ILE A 105 -45.41 0.42 2.76
C ILE A 105 -44.38 -0.26 1.86
N ILE A 106 -44.67 -0.45 0.59
CA ILE A 106 -43.79 -1.09 -0.38
C ILE A 106 -43.20 -0.06 -1.36
N GLY A 107 -43.99 0.91 -1.82
CA GLY A 107 -43.62 1.84 -2.85
C GLY A 107 -42.53 2.83 -2.39
N LEU A 108 -42.67 3.43 -1.19
CA LEU A 108 -41.70 4.38 -0.68
C LEU A 108 -40.35 3.73 -0.35
N PRO A 109 -40.28 2.59 0.33
CA PRO A 109 -39.01 1.88 0.53
C PRO A 109 -38.39 1.34 -0.75
N VAL A 110 -39.17 0.88 -1.71
CA VAL A 110 -38.68 0.47 -3.03
C VAL A 110 -38.12 1.69 -3.79
N LEU A 111 -38.76 2.84 -3.72
CA LEU A 111 -38.28 4.09 -4.28
C LEU A 111 -36.99 4.57 -3.59
N MET A 112 -36.93 4.52 -2.25
CA MET A 112 -35.71 4.87 -1.50
C MET A 112 -34.57 3.91 -1.80
N PHE A 113 -34.86 2.61 -1.89
CA PHE A 113 -33.86 1.61 -2.30
C PHE A 113 -33.41 1.87 -3.74
N ALA A 114 -34.33 2.09 -4.68
CA ALA A 114 -34.00 2.42 -6.07
C ALA A 114 -33.19 3.73 -6.16
N PHE A 115 -33.50 4.73 -5.34
CA PHE A 115 -32.75 5.98 -5.26
C PHE A 115 -31.31 5.74 -4.71
N GLN A 116 -31.15 5.00 -3.62
CA GLN A 116 -29.83 4.65 -3.10
C GLN A 116 -29.01 3.86 -4.12
N MET A 117 -29.65 2.95 -4.83
CA MET A 117 -29.02 2.19 -5.90
C MET A 117 -28.65 3.05 -7.10
N ALA A 118 -29.51 4.00 -7.48
CA ALA A 118 -29.20 4.97 -8.53
C ALA A 118 -28.01 5.87 -8.13
N VAL A 119 -27.96 6.32 -6.87
CA VAL A 119 -26.81 7.08 -6.34
C VAL A 119 -25.54 6.25 -6.34
N ARG A 120 -25.61 4.99 -5.89
CA ARG A 120 -24.47 4.06 -5.92
C ARG A 120 -24.02 3.78 -7.36
N TRP A 121 -24.97 3.50 -8.25
CA TRP A 121 -24.71 3.29 -9.68
C TRP A 121 -24.10 4.55 -10.31
N TYR A 122 -24.65 5.74 -10.03
CA TYR A 122 -24.10 7.01 -10.50
C TYR A 122 -22.68 7.26 -10.02
N ARG A 123 -22.39 6.94 -8.73
CA ARG A 123 -21.01 7.04 -8.18
C ARG A 123 -20.07 6.08 -8.89
N ILE A 124 -20.44 4.80 -9.03
CA ILE A 124 -19.65 3.79 -9.73
C ILE A 124 -19.46 4.17 -11.21
N ARG A 125 -20.52 4.67 -11.84
CA ARG A 125 -20.44 5.15 -13.23
C ARG A 125 -19.50 6.34 -13.37
N LYS A 126 -19.56 7.33 -12.48
CA LYS A 126 -18.63 8.46 -12.46
C LYS A 126 -17.18 8.03 -12.22
N ILE A 127 -16.98 7.07 -11.32
CA ILE A 127 -15.65 6.50 -11.07
C ILE A 127 -15.16 5.79 -12.34
N ARG A 128 -16.00 4.99 -13.00
CA ARG A 128 -15.64 4.34 -14.26
C ARG A 128 -15.43 5.31 -15.43
N GLU A 129 -16.22 6.37 -15.52
CA GLU A 129 -16.05 7.43 -16.51
C GLU A 129 -14.75 8.22 -16.26
N GLN A 130 -14.37 8.41 -15.02
CA GLN A 130 -13.19 9.16 -14.63
C GLN A 130 -11.89 8.33 -14.65
N TYR A 131 -11.96 7.03 -14.31
CA TYR A 131 -10.78 6.17 -14.11
C TYR A 131 -10.79 4.90 -14.98
N GLY A 132 -11.78 4.72 -15.86
CA GLY A 132 -11.93 3.50 -16.65
C GLY A 132 -12.50 2.32 -15.87
N ASP A 133 -12.56 1.16 -16.51
CA ASP A 133 -12.98 -0.10 -15.90
C ASP A 133 -11.80 -0.95 -15.36
N GLY A 134 -10.59 -0.40 -15.42
CA GLY A 134 -9.35 -1.07 -15.05
C GLY A 134 -8.81 -2.05 -16.11
N SER A 135 -9.50 -2.21 -17.26
CA SER A 135 -9.09 -3.16 -18.31
C SER A 135 -7.96 -2.63 -19.20
N HIS A 136 -7.78 -1.31 -19.26
CA HIS A 136 -6.83 -0.62 -20.15
C HIS A 136 -5.72 0.14 -19.40
N GLY A 137 -5.50 -0.14 -18.12
CA GLY A 137 -4.61 0.64 -17.27
C GLY A 137 -5.25 1.93 -16.76
N PHE A 138 -4.51 2.69 -15.97
CA PHE A 138 -5.00 3.94 -15.40
C PHE A 138 -5.02 5.05 -16.45
N VAL A 139 -6.14 5.76 -16.58
CA VAL A 139 -6.21 7.00 -17.36
C VAL A 139 -5.76 8.16 -16.47
N PHE A 140 -4.44 8.36 -16.36
CA PHE A 140 -3.83 9.43 -15.58
C PHE A 140 -3.98 10.83 -16.21
N ASP A 141 -4.35 10.91 -17.49
CA ASP A 141 -4.33 12.16 -18.25
C ASP A 141 -5.14 13.29 -17.62
N ASP A 142 -6.27 13.01 -16.96
CA ASP A 142 -7.11 14.05 -16.36
C ASP A 142 -6.60 14.51 -14.98
N ALA A 143 -5.94 13.66 -14.23
CA ALA A 143 -5.31 14.04 -12.96
C ALA A 143 -4.01 14.83 -13.21
N LEU A 144 -3.25 14.45 -14.24
CA LEU A 144 -2.03 15.14 -14.66
C LEU A 144 -2.29 16.52 -15.27
N LYS A 145 -3.44 16.76 -15.90
CA LYS A 145 -3.84 18.09 -16.42
C LYS A 145 -3.96 19.17 -15.34
N LYS A 146 -4.00 18.80 -14.06
CA LYS A 146 -4.07 19.74 -12.92
C LYS A 146 -2.71 20.03 -12.29
N ILE A 147 -1.64 19.34 -12.72
CA ILE A 147 -0.30 19.55 -12.18
C ILE A 147 0.33 20.73 -12.89
N ASP A 148 0.67 21.77 -12.13
CA ASP A 148 1.50 22.86 -12.62
C ASP A 148 2.94 22.37 -12.76
N LEU A 149 3.33 22.04 -14.00
CA LEU A 149 4.65 21.50 -14.30
C LEU A 149 5.78 22.49 -13.99
N ASP A 150 5.52 23.77 -14.07
CA ASP A 150 6.49 24.80 -13.73
C ASP A 150 6.71 24.85 -12.22
N GLU A 151 5.67 24.64 -11.43
CA GLU A 151 5.78 24.58 -9.97
C GLU A 151 6.45 23.28 -9.51
N VAL A 152 6.06 22.13 -10.04
CA VAL A 152 6.60 20.81 -9.67
C VAL A 152 8.11 20.69 -10.00
N ASN A 153 8.58 21.38 -11.04
CA ASN A 153 9.98 21.34 -11.49
C ASN A 153 10.86 22.47 -10.94
N ARG A 154 10.34 23.34 -10.08
CA ARG A 154 11.16 24.35 -9.40
C ARG A 154 12.22 23.71 -8.51
N GLN A 155 13.33 24.44 -8.32
CA GLN A 155 14.45 23.98 -7.52
C GLN A 155 14.68 24.94 -6.35
N ASN A 156 15.04 24.38 -5.20
CA ASN A 156 15.46 25.14 -4.04
C ASN A 156 16.74 25.93 -4.35
N GLN A 157 16.81 27.16 -3.87
CA GLN A 157 17.92 28.06 -4.08
C GLN A 157 18.59 28.41 -2.75
N PRO A 158 19.90 28.75 -2.75
CA PRO A 158 20.54 29.38 -1.61
C PRO A 158 19.89 30.72 -1.30
N ILE A 159 19.71 31.03 -0.02
CA ILE A 159 19.18 32.31 0.46
C ILE A 159 20.34 33.16 0.98
N THR A 160 20.54 34.32 0.35
CA THR A 160 21.59 35.27 0.74
C THR A 160 21.09 36.50 1.51
N GLY A 161 19.77 36.61 1.68
CA GLY A 161 19.08 37.72 2.35
C GLY A 161 18.32 37.31 3.61
N ALA A 162 17.37 38.13 4.01
CA ALA A 162 16.46 37.83 5.11
C ALA A 162 15.57 36.62 4.79
N TYR A 163 15.31 35.79 5.78
CA TYR A 163 14.46 34.62 5.68
C TYR A 163 13.58 34.48 6.92
N ASP A 164 12.54 33.69 6.84
CA ASP A 164 11.64 33.39 7.96
C ASP A 164 12.34 32.45 8.95
N THR A 165 12.76 33.00 10.09
CA THR A 165 13.47 32.27 11.15
C THR A 165 12.54 31.27 11.87
N ASP A 166 11.22 31.46 11.86
CA ASP A 166 10.25 30.55 12.45
C ASP A 166 10.08 29.26 11.65
N LEU A 167 10.38 29.33 10.34
CA LEU A 167 10.37 28.20 9.41
C LEU A 167 11.76 27.66 9.11
N ALA A 168 12.79 28.24 9.72
CA ALA A 168 14.18 27.81 9.52
C ALA A 168 14.59 26.73 10.54
N VAL A 169 15.26 25.68 10.05
CA VAL A 169 15.80 24.61 10.88
C VAL A 169 17.29 24.47 10.59
N LYS A 170 18.10 24.60 11.65
CA LYS A 170 19.55 24.40 11.57
C LYS A 170 19.87 22.92 11.75
N THR A 171 20.59 22.36 10.80
CA THR A 171 21.15 21.00 10.79
C THR A 171 22.67 21.08 10.74
N LYS A 172 23.36 19.93 10.73
CA LYS A 172 24.81 19.90 10.47
C LYS A 172 25.17 20.34 9.04
N THR A 173 24.26 20.11 8.08
CA THR A 173 24.52 20.28 6.65
C THR A 173 23.99 21.58 6.06
N GLY A 174 23.42 22.45 6.89
CA GLY A 174 22.88 23.76 6.48
C GLY A 174 21.66 24.19 7.30
N ILE A 175 21.16 25.37 6.97
CA ILE A 175 19.91 25.92 7.50
C ILE A 175 18.86 25.81 6.40
N TYR A 176 17.77 25.10 6.65
CA TYR A 176 16.71 24.86 5.69
C TYR A 176 15.44 25.60 6.06
N VAL A 177 14.92 26.41 5.12
CA VAL A 177 13.72 27.23 5.32
C VAL A 177 12.54 26.58 4.62
N GLY A 178 11.62 26.04 5.42
CA GLY A 178 10.45 25.31 4.94
C GLY A 178 9.25 26.18 4.57
N VAL A 179 8.14 25.51 4.31
CA VAL A 179 6.83 26.12 4.02
C VAL A 179 5.80 25.66 5.02
N LYS A 180 5.05 26.59 5.59
CA LYS A 180 3.93 26.28 6.49
C LYS A 180 2.62 26.26 5.72
N GLU A 181 1.89 25.15 5.86
CA GLU A 181 0.55 25.01 5.33
C GLU A 181 -0.40 24.51 6.43
N LYS A 182 -1.33 25.37 6.84
CA LYS A 182 -2.28 25.06 7.92
C LYS A 182 -1.55 24.67 9.22
N ASN A 183 -1.70 23.41 9.65
CA ASN A 183 -1.15 22.88 10.91
C ASN A 183 0.16 22.08 10.73
N ILE A 184 0.76 22.10 9.54
CA ILE A 184 2.00 21.39 9.22
C ILE A 184 3.05 22.31 8.59
N ILE A 185 4.30 21.90 8.66
CA ILE A 185 5.44 22.51 7.98
C ILE A 185 6.12 21.43 7.13
N TYR A 186 6.43 21.81 5.89
CA TYR A 186 7.20 21.01 4.96
C TYR A 186 8.62 21.52 4.82
N TYR A 187 9.55 20.61 4.65
CA TYR A 187 10.92 20.84 4.23
C TYR A 187 11.21 19.87 3.10
N SER A 188 11.23 20.35 1.87
CA SER A 188 11.31 19.49 0.68
C SER A 188 12.62 19.65 -0.05
N GLY A 189 13.13 18.56 -0.63
CA GLY A 189 14.34 18.56 -1.45
C GLY A 189 15.63 18.83 -0.68
N ILE A 190 15.70 18.43 0.60
CA ILE A 190 16.92 18.53 1.42
C ILE A 190 17.93 17.48 0.94
N PRO A 191 19.15 17.84 0.52
CA PRO A 191 20.16 16.86 0.19
C PRO A 191 20.65 16.12 1.44
N TYR A 192 20.82 14.80 1.34
CA TYR A 192 21.37 13.97 2.41
C TYR A 192 22.78 13.41 2.10
N ALA A 193 23.21 13.52 0.86
CA ALA A 193 24.55 13.17 0.39
C ALA A 193 24.99 14.12 -0.72
N LYS A 194 26.29 14.12 -1.05
CA LYS A 194 26.78 14.86 -2.21
C LYS A 194 26.14 14.35 -3.49
N PRO A 195 25.86 15.23 -4.48
CA PRO A 195 25.32 14.81 -5.77
C PRO A 195 26.19 13.72 -6.42
N PRO A 196 25.60 12.56 -6.81
CA PRO A 196 26.35 11.44 -7.41
C PRO A 196 26.58 11.67 -8.92
N VAL A 197 27.11 12.82 -9.27
CA VAL A 197 27.35 13.28 -10.65
C VAL A 197 28.84 13.30 -10.98
N GLY A 198 29.17 13.25 -12.27
CA GLY A 198 30.57 13.32 -12.75
C GLY A 198 31.39 12.19 -12.15
N GLU A 199 32.51 12.49 -11.50
CA GLU A 199 33.40 11.49 -10.91
C GLU A 199 32.80 10.64 -9.79
N ARG A 200 31.66 11.06 -9.23
CA ARG A 200 30.90 10.31 -8.21
C ARG A 200 29.81 9.41 -8.80
N ARG A 201 29.58 9.46 -10.11
CA ARG A 201 28.68 8.53 -10.80
C ARG A 201 29.11 7.10 -10.51
N TRP A 202 28.18 6.22 -10.18
CA TRP A 202 28.38 4.80 -9.82
C TRP A 202 29.32 4.54 -8.62
N LYS A 203 29.56 5.55 -7.78
CA LYS A 203 30.28 5.37 -6.51
C LYS A 203 29.35 5.47 -5.31
N ALA A 204 29.82 4.97 -4.17
CA ALA A 204 29.10 5.06 -2.90
C ALA A 204 28.75 6.52 -2.56
N PRO A 205 27.60 6.78 -1.89
CA PRO A 205 27.22 8.14 -1.50
C PRO A 205 28.22 8.71 -0.51
N GLU A 206 28.66 9.94 -0.75
CA GLU A 206 29.53 10.69 0.15
C GLU A 206 28.72 11.63 1.04
N PRO A 207 29.05 11.74 2.34
CA PRO A 207 28.36 12.67 3.24
C PRO A 207 28.57 14.12 2.80
N LEU A 208 27.58 14.96 3.11
CA LEU A 208 27.70 16.40 2.93
C LEU A 208 28.66 16.98 3.97
N PRO A 209 29.42 18.04 3.61
CA PRO A 209 30.20 18.79 4.58
C PRO A 209 29.27 19.55 5.55
N GLU A 210 29.78 19.87 6.73
CA GLU A 210 29.13 20.82 7.63
C GLU A 210 28.98 22.18 6.95
N SER A 211 27.85 22.84 7.14
CA SER A 211 27.52 24.11 6.51
C SER A 211 26.61 24.97 7.38
N GLU A 212 26.85 26.29 7.33
CA GLU A 212 26.00 27.33 7.89
C GLU A 212 25.16 28.05 6.80
N ALA A 213 25.29 27.63 5.55
CA ALA A 213 24.56 28.23 4.44
C ALA A 213 23.06 27.99 4.60
N VAL A 214 22.28 28.97 4.14
CA VAL A 214 20.82 28.96 4.22
C VAL A 214 20.25 28.58 2.86
N PHE A 215 19.32 27.63 2.84
CA PHE A 215 18.70 27.12 1.63
C PHE A 215 17.17 27.15 1.74
N GLU A 216 16.52 27.38 0.64
CA GLU A 216 15.11 27.01 0.52
C GLU A 216 14.96 25.49 0.72
N ALA A 217 13.83 25.09 1.31
CA ALA A 217 13.39 23.71 1.40
C ALA A 217 11.88 23.66 1.07
N LYS A 218 11.52 24.24 -0.08
CA LYS A 218 10.14 24.46 -0.53
C LYS A 218 9.72 23.49 -1.62
N TYR A 219 10.67 23.12 -2.48
CA TYR A 219 10.41 22.36 -3.69
C TYR A 219 11.03 20.97 -3.59
N LEU A 220 10.32 19.97 -4.14
CA LEU A 220 10.82 18.60 -4.18
C LEU A 220 12.13 18.52 -4.98
N GLY A 221 13.05 17.66 -4.53
CA GLY A 221 14.23 17.30 -5.30
C GLY A 221 13.89 16.52 -6.57
N ALA A 222 14.80 16.42 -7.51
CA ALA A 222 14.61 15.57 -8.69
C ALA A 222 14.39 14.11 -8.29
N SER A 223 13.57 13.40 -9.04
CA SER A 223 13.52 11.95 -8.98
C SER A 223 14.81 11.36 -9.55
N ALA A 224 15.17 10.16 -9.13
CA ALA A 224 16.24 9.39 -9.76
C ALA A 224 15.91 9.13 -11.25
N ILE A 225 16.95 8.99 -12.08
CA ILE A 225 16.78 8.57 -13.47
C ILE A 225 16.12 7.19 -13.47
N GLN A 226 15.02 7.07 -14.20
CA GLN A 226 14.14 5.92 -14.14
C GLN A 226 13.38 5.69 -15.43
N VAL A 227 12.76 4.52 -15.54
CA VAL A 227 11.84 4.19 -16.64
C VAL A 227 10.59 5.05 -16.53
N GLU A 228 10.16 5.61 -17.64
CA GLU A 228 8.88 6.32 -17.74
C GLU A 228 7.79 5.37 -18.24
N HIS A 229 6.87 5.01 -17.38
CA HIS A 229 5.66 4.29 -17.75
C HIS A 229 4.54 5.28 -18.07
N GLU A 230 3.67 4.93 -19.03
CA GLU A 230 2.54 5.79 -19.42
C GLU A 230 1.60 6.11 -18.23
N GLY A 231 1.49 5.20 -17.28
CA GLY A 231 0.71 5.37 -16.04
C GLY A 231 1.47 5.99 -14.88
N SER A 232 2.72 6.44 -15.03
CA SER A 232 3.49 6.99 -13.92
C SER A 232 3.09 8.43 -13.61
N ILE A 233 2.71 8.69 -12.36
CA ILE A 233 2.49 10.04 -11.81
C ILE A 233 3.76 10.89 -11.93
N LEU A 234 4.93 10.24 -11.87
CA LEU A 234 6.24 10.90 -11.95
C LEU A 234 6.70 11.16 -13.39
N LYS A 235 5.90 10.82 -14.41
CA LYS A 235 6.23 11.00 -15.83
C LYS A 235 6.69 12.42 -16.18
N HIS A 236 6.13 13.42 -15.51
CA HIS A 236 6.46 14.83 -15.74
C HIS A 236 7.36 15.43 -14.64
N HIS A 237 7.78 14.64 -13.67
CA HIS A 237 8.68 15.10 -12.64
C HIS A 237 10.12 15.10 -13.16
N ARG A 238 10.86 16.14 -12.84
CA ARG A 238 12.27 16.27 -13.23
C ARG A 238 13.08 15.09 -12.73
N GLN A 239 13.80 14.43 -13.62
CA GLN A 239 14.75 13.36 -13.32
C GLN A 239 16.18 13.87 -13.40
N SER A 240 17.05 13.43 -12.49
CA SER A 240 18.46 13.80 -12.45
C SER A 240 19.31 12.72 -11.78
N GLU A 241 20.58 12.65 -12.11
CA GLU A 241 21.55 11.93 -11.27
C GLU A 241 21.66 12.59 -9.88
N ASP A 242 21.53 13.92 -9.80
CA ASP A 242 21.43 14.66 -8.53
C ASP A 242 20.04 14.49 -7.93
N CYS A 243 19.81 13.31 -7.35
CA CYS A 243 18.51 12.89 -6.81
C CYS A 243 18.55 12.56 -5.31
N LEU A 244 19.72 12.59 -4.65
CA LEU A 244 19.88 12.14 -3.27
C LEU A 244 19.33 13.16 -2.27
N THR A 245 18.02 13.32 -2.29
CA THR A 245 17.27 14.28 -1.47
C THR A 245 16.19 13.61 -0.66
N LEU A 246 15.77 14.25 0.42
CA LEU A 246 14.67 13.85 1.28
C LEU A 246 13.70 15.01 1.54
N ASN A 247 12.50 14.65 1.98
CA ASN A 247 11.45 15.59 2.35
C ASN A 247 11.02 15.28 3.79
N ILE A 248 10.73 16.31 4.57
CA ILE A 248 10.29 16.20 5.95
C ILE A 248 8.97 16.96 6.12
N CYS A 249 7.98 16.31 6.74
CA CYS A 249 6.71 16.92 7.13
C CYS A 249 6.54 16.80 8.64
N THR A 250 6.23 17.90 9.31
CA THR A 250 6.02 17.91 10.77
C THR A 250 4.87 18.83 11.16
N GLY A 251 4.23 18.56 12.30
CA GLY A 251 3.21 19.48 12.85
C GLY A 251 3.80 20.84 13.19
N ALA A 252 3.11 21.92 12.79
CA ALA A 252 3.55 23.30 12.96
C ALA A 252 3.61 23.76 14.45
N LYS A 253 2.93 23.05 15.34
CA LYS A 253 3.00 23.38 16.78
C LYS A 253 4.33 22.88 17.35
N LYS A 254 5.15 23.80 17.83
CA LYS A 254 6.38 23.47 18.57
C LYS A 254 6.01 22.75 19.87
N THR A 255 6.74 21.71 20.22
CA THR A 255 6.59 20.93 21.44
C THR A 255 7.97 20.52 21.95
N ASP A 256 8.13 20.48 23.28
CA ASP A 256 9.37 20.01 23.92
C ASP A 256 9.53 18.49 23.83
N GLN A 257 8.43 17.76 23.58
CA GLN A 257 8.46 16.32 23.40
C GLN A 257 8.92 15.97 21.97
N LYS A 258 9.95 15.15 21.88
CA LYS A 258 10.40 14.59 20.60
C LYS A 258 9.35 13.61 20.07
N LYS A 259 9.05 13.73 18.77
CA LYS A 259 8.01 13.00 18.07
C LYS A 259 8.57 11.70 17.47
N PRO A 260 7.79 10.60 17.40
CA PRO A 260 8.17 9.44 16.59
C PRO A 260 8.38 9.85 15.14
N VAL A 261 9.31 9.20 14.46
CA VAL A 261 9.66 9.46 13.06
C VAL A 261 9.20 8.29 12.20
N LEU A 262 8.48 8.59 11.14
CA LEU A 262 8.10 7.63 10.09
C LEU A 262 8.89 7.93 8.83
N VAL A 263 9.70 6.97 8.37
CA VAL A 263 10.49 7.09 7.14
C VAL A 263 9.88 6.19 6.08
N LEU A 264 9.47 6.77 4.95
CA LEU A 264 8.78 6.11 3.85
C LEU A 264 9.78 5.70 2.76
N PHE A 265 9.78 4.41 2.43
CA PHE A 265 10.55 3.81 1.34
C PHE A 265 9.62 3.59 0.15
N HIS A 266 9.88 4.26 -0.96
CA HIS A 266 9.03 4.15 -2.14
C HIS A 266 9.14 2.77 -2.81
N HIS A 267 8.09 2.37 -3.49
CA HIS A 267 8.02 1.18 -4.35
C HIS A 267 8.56 1.48 -5.76
N GLY A 268 8.44 0.53 -6.69
CA GLY A 268 8.76 0.71 -8.11
C GLY A 268 9.85 -0.22 -8.60
N ASP A 269 9.92 -1.43 -8.04
CA ASP A 269 10.76 -2.57 -8.49
C ASP A 269 12.24 -2.20 -8.73
N PHE A 270 12.74 -1.25 -7.96
CA PHE A 270 14.10 -0.69 -8.08
C PHE A 270 14.38 -0.02 -9.44
N ALA A 271 13.41 0.10 -10.32
CA ALA A 271 13.50 0.67 -11.66
C ALA A 271 12.83 2.04 -11.78
N TYR A 272 11.82 2.33 -10.97
CA TYR A 272 11.04 3.57 -10.98
C TYR A 272 10.54 3.94 -9.59
N GLY A 273 9.82 5.06 -9.48
CA GLY A 273 9.28 5.58 -8.22
C GLY A 273 10.07 6.76 -7.66
N GLY A 274 9.64 7.28 -6.54
CA GLY A 274 10.31 8.40 -5.87
C GLY A 274 9.51 9.00 -4.73
N SER A 275 10.15 9.87 -3.98
CA SER A 275 9.57 10.58 -2.83
C SER A 275 8.54 11.64 -3.20
N ALA A 276 8.39 11.93 -4.49
CA ALA A 276 7.37 12.81 -5.04
C ALA A 276 6.05 12.07 -5.38
N ASP A 277 5.99 10.76 -5.17
CA ASP A 277 4.76 9.99 -5.37
C ASP A 277 3.72 10.40 -4.32
N PRO A 278 2.59 11.01 -4.73
CA PRO A 278 1.56 11.48 -3.81
C PRO A 278 0.91 10.34 -3.01
N LEU A 279 1.01 9.09 -3.45
CA LEU A 279 0.56 7.94 -2.66
C LEU A 279 1.40 7.75 -1.39
N LEU A 280 2.68 8.13 -1.43
CA LEU A 280 3.67 7.88 -0.38
C LEU A 280 4.16 9.16 0.31
N ASP A 281 3.46 10.29 0.19
CA ASP A 281 3.91 11.55 0.80
C ASP A 281 3.70 11.63 2.32
N GLY A 282 2.82 10.83 2.88
CA GLY A 282 2.51 10.78 4.32
C GLY A 282 1.88 12.05 4.89
N VAL A 283 1.64 13.05 4.09
CA VAL A 283 1.18 14.39 4.51
C VAL A 283 -0.15 14.33 5.25
N GLU A 284 -1.14 13.62 4.73
CA GLU A 284 -2.45 13.52 5.35
C GLU A 284 -2.40 12.78 6.71
N LEU A 285 -1.48 11.83 6.86
CA LEU A 285 -1.21 11.19 8.15
C LEU A 285 -0.70 12.22 9.16
N ILE A 286 0.32 13.02 8.79
CA ILE A 286 0.89 14.05 9.67
C ILE A 286 -0.12 15.15 9.97
N ARG A 287 -0.94 15.55 8.98
CA ARG A 287 -2.00 16.54 9.16
C ARG A 287 -3.05 16.08 10.19
N SER A 288 -3.39 14.78 10.15
CA SER A 288 -4.33 14.17 11.11
C SER A 288 -3.68 13.85 12.46
N CYS A 289 -2.36 13.65 12.51
CA CYS A 289 -1.59 13.35 13.71
C CYS A 289 -0.27 14.15 13.75
N PRO A 290 -0.32 15.45 14.14
CA PRO A 290 0.84 16.35 14.07
C PRO A 290 1.95 16.05 15.07
N ASP A 291 1.80 15.07 15.94
CA ASP A 291 2.83 14.56 16.89
C ASP A 291 3.73 13.49 16.29
N ILE A 292 3.73 13.33 14.98
CA ILE A 292 4.64 12.46 14.23
C ILE A 292 5.44 13.33 13.26
N VAL A 293 6.65 12.93 12.94
CA VAL A 293 7.45 13.49 11.84
C VAL A 293 7.47 12.46 10.72
N GLY A 294 7.05 12.85 9.52
CA GLY A 294 7.12 12.05 8.31
C GLY A 294 8.34 12.40 7.48
N VAL A 295 9.01 11.42 6.90
CA VAL A 295 10.16 11.59 6.01
C VAL A 295 9.98 10.69 4.80
N SER A 296 10.18 11.22 3.60
CA SER A 296 10.32 10.46 2.36
C SER A 296 11.63 10.85 1.67
N PHE A 297 12.21 9.96 0.87
CA PHE A 297 13.49 10.23 0.22
C PHE A 297 13.63 9.48 -1.10
N ASN A 298 14.51 9.97 -1.98
CA ASN A 298 14.91 9.31 -3.21
C ASN A 298 16.21 8.53 -3.01
N TYR A 299 16.42 7.51 -3.81
CA TYR A 299 17.66 6.74 -3.94
C TYR A 299 17.88 6.36 -5.41
N ARG A 300 19.10 6.03 -5.82
CA ARG A 300 19.40 5.65 -7.20
C ARG A 300 18.71 4.35 -7.59
N LEU A 301 18.27 4.30 -8.84
CA LEU A 301 17.46 3.24 -9.43
C LEU A 301 18.14 2.65 -10.68
N GLY A 302 17.67 1.47 -11.09
CA GLY A 302 18.06 0.85 -12.35
C GLY A 302 19.56 0.78 -12.58
N LEU A 303 20.00 1.23 -13.74
CA LEU A 303 21.42 1.24 -14.12
C LEU A 303 22.31 2.12 -13.23
N PHE A 304 21.73 3.10 -12.54
CA PHE A 304 22.47 3.99 -11.65
C PHE A 304 22.57 3.45 -10.22
N GLY A 305 21.71 2.49 -9.86
CA GLY A 305 21.59 1.96 -8.50
C GLY A 305 22.02 0.52 -8.30
N PHE A 306 21.97 -0.33 -9.37
CA PHE A 306 22.08 -1.78 -9.24
C PHE A 306 22.73 -2.44 -10.45
N ILE A 307 24.01 -2.14 -10.71
CA ILE A 307 24.75 -2.63 -11.88
C ILE A 307 26.10 -3.21 -11.46
N ASP A 308 26.53 -4.33 -12.06
CA ASP A 308 27.83 -4.96 -11.79
C ASP A 308 28.82 -4.72 -12.94
N PHE A 309 29.82 -3.89 -12.69
CA PHE A 309 30.90 -3.58 -13.63
C PHE A 309 32.13 -4.50 -13.47
N SER A 310 32.10 -5.53 -12.66
CA SER A 310 33.28 -6.38 -12.38
C SER A 310 33.90 -7.03 -13.61
N GLN A 311 33.13 -7.17 -14.71
CA GLN A 311 33.64 -7.70 -15.99
C GLN A 311 33.91 -6.62 -17.05
N VAL A 312 33.77 -5.35 -16.69
CA VAL A 312 34.03 -4.22 -17.58
C VAL A 312 35.46 -3.70 -17.34
N PRO A 313 36.30 -3.47 -18.37
CA PRO A 313 37.62 -2.90 -18.18
C PRO A 313 37.57 -1.58 -17.39
N GLY A 314 38.29 -1.52 -16.27
CA GLY A 314 38.25 -0.41 -15.30
C GLY A 314 37.10 -0.48 -14.29
N GLY A 315 36.29 -1.55 -14.31
CA GLY A 315 35.13 -1.75 -13.41
C GLY A 315 35.50 -2.01 -11.95
N ASP A 316 36.71 -2.50 -11.69
CA ASP A 316 37.22 -2.76 -10.32
C ASP A 316 37.28 -1.48 -9.45
N ALA A 317 37.26 -0.30 -10.06
CA ALA A 317 37.15 0.97 -9.36
C ALA A 317 35.74 1.29 -8.84
N TYR A 318 34.73 0.44 -9.17
CA TYR A 318 33.33 0.63 -8.88
C TYR A 318 32.69 -0.54 -8.10
N PRO A 319 33.33 -1.03 -7.02
CA PRO A 319 32.89 -2.25 -6.33
C PRO A 319 31.54 -2.12 -5.64
N ASP A 320 31.07 -0.88 -5.43
CA ASP A 320 29.78 -0.58 -4.77
C ASP A 320 28.61 -0.45 -5.73
N ALA A 321 28.89 -0.40 -7.06
CA ALA A 321 27.87 -0.15 -8.10
C ALA A 321 26.73 -1.18 -8.09
N LEU A 322 26.99 -2.38 -7.60
CA LEU A 322 26.05 -3.48 -7.49
C LEU A 322 24.83 -3.19 -6.58
N ASN A 323 25.04 -2.38 -5.51
CA ASN A 323 24.02 -2.15 -4.48
C ASN A 323 23.94 -0.66 -4.05
N LEU A 324 24.20 0.28 -4.95
CA LEU A 324 24.23 1.71 -4.61
C LEU A 324 22.90 2.23 -4.08
N GLY A 325 21.78 1.75 -4.61
CA GLY A 325 20.46 2.16 -4.10
C GLY A 325 20.28 1.85 -2.61
N LEU A 326 20.80 0.71 -2.13
CA LEU A 326 20.78 0.41 -0.69
C LEU A 326 21.77 1.25 0.12
N LEU A 327 22.93 1.55 -0.44
CA LEU A 327 23.89 2.45 0.21
C LEU A 327 23.34 3.87 0.34
N ASP A 328 22.59 4.34 -0.66
CA ASP A 328 21.88 5.63 -0.62
C ASP A 328 20.81 5.63 0.49
N GLN A 329 20.06 4.54 0.64
CA GLN A 329 19.07 4.37 1.71
C GLN A 329 19.73 4.41 3.10
N ILE A 330 20.88 3.75 3.25
CA ILE A 330 21.70 3.81 4.48
C ILE A 330 22.17 5.23 4.76
N ALA A 331 22.65 5.94 3.73
CA ALA A 331 23.10 7.32 3.86
C ALA A 331 21.93 8.25 4.28
N ALA A 332 20.74 8.09 3.69
CA ALA A 332 19.56 8.82 4.09
C ALA A 332 19.18 8.56 5.55
N LEU A 333 19.17 7.29 5.98
CA LEU A 333 18.86 6.93 7.37
C LEU A 333 19.91 7.48 8.35
N LYS A 334 21.20 7.50 8.00
CA LYS A 334 22.26 8.11 8.82
C LYS A 334 22.04 9.61 8.94
N TRP A 335 21.75 10.31 7.83
CA TRP A 335 21.44 11.74 7.84
C TRP A 335 20.22 12.04 8.72
N ILE A 336 19.14 11.25 8.60
CA ILE A 336 17.94 11.37 9.42
C ILE A 336 18.29 11.18 10.90
N LYS A 337 19.01 10.12 11.25
CA LYS A 337 19.45 9.83 12.63
C LYS A 337 20.20 11.00 13.26
N GLU A 338 21.04 11.68 12.48
CA GLU A 338 21.86 12.80 12.93
C GLU A 338 21.12 14.13 13.03
N ASN A 339 20.10 14.37 12.18
CA ASN A 339 19.55 15.71 11.99
C ASN A 339 18.05 15.83 12.38
N ILE A 340 17.31 14.73 12.47
CA ILE A 340 15.85 14.77 12.62
C ILE A 340 15.39 15.42 13.92
N ALA A 341 16.24 15.45 14.94
CA ALA A 341 15.95 16.13 16.22
C ALA A 341 15.72 17.63 16.04
N ALA A 342 16.37 18.26 15.04
CA ALA A 342 16.17 19.67 14.71
C ALA A 342 14.75 19.95 14.18
N PHE A 343 14.11 18.96 13.55
CA PHE A 343 12.73 19.01 13.06
C PHE A 343 11.70 18.54 14.09
N GLY A 344 12.12 18.31 15.35
CA GLY A 344 11.28 17.83 16.44
C GLY A 344 11.10 16.31 16.49
N GLY A 345 11.80 15.56 15.65
CA GLY A 345 11.77 14.10 15.63
C GLY A 345 12.68 13.47 16.70
N ASP A 346 12.36 12.23 17.08
CA ASP A 346 13.16 11.43 18.00
C ASP A 346 14.05 10.46 17.21
N PRO A 347 15.39 10.66 17.19
CA PRO A 347 16.30 9.79 16.46
C PRO A 347 16.32 8.35 17.00
N ASP A 348 15.83 8.10 18.22
CA ASP A 348 15.76 6.76 18.81
C ASP A 348 14.40 6.07 18.58
N ARG A 349 13.44 6.78 17.98
CA ARG A 349 12.10 6.26 17.63
C ARG A 349 11.82 6.36 16.14
N ILE A 350 12.78 5.91 15.31
CA ILE A 350 12.62 5.82 13.86
C ILE A 350 11.92 4.50 13.51
N THR A 351 10.81 4.62 12.78
CA THR A 351 10.09 3.52 12.14
C THR A 351 10.24 3.67 10.64
N VAL A 352 10.65 2.62 9.95
CA VAL A 352 10.69 2.57 8.48
C VAL A 352 9.43 1.88 7.96
N MET A 353 8.86 2.37 6.87
CA MET A 353 7.68 1.81 6.23
C MET A 353 7.90 1.71 4.74
N GLY A 354 7.64 0.55 4.17
CA GLY A 354 7.83 0.30 2.74
C GLY A 354 6.83 -0.69 2.17
N PHE A 355 6.65 -0.57 0.86
CA PHE A 355 5.76 -1.39 0.04
C PHE A 355 6.56 -2.00 -1.11
N ALA A 356 6.28 -3.26 -1.46
CA ALA A 356 6.95 -3.98 -2.55
C ALA A 356 8.49 -3.83 -2.47
N SER A 357 9.17 -3.25 -3.46
CA SER A 357 10.62 -3.06 -3.46
C SER A 357 11.14 -2.22 -2.27
N GLY A 358 10.37 -1.23 -1.80
CA GLY A 358 10.68 -0.51 -0.57
C GLY A 358 10.63 -1.42 0.67
N ALA A 359 9.69 -2.35 0.71
CA ALA A 359 9.60 -3.35 1.77
C ALA A 359 10.75 -4.38 1.70
N ILE A 360 11.13 -4.80 0.49
CA ILE A 360 12.31 -5.65 0.26
C ILE A 360 13.57 -4.94 0.79
N SER A 361 13.76 -3.67 0.44
CA SER A 361 14.86 -2.86 0.96
C SER A 361 14.94 -2.88 2.48
N ILE A 362 13.80 -2.68 3.17
CA ILE A 362 13.74 -2.68 4.63
C ILE A 362 14.16 -4.03 5.21
N CYS A 363 13.68 -5.14 4.61
CA CYS A 363 14.11 -6.47 5.03
C CYS A 363 15.63 -6.64 4.88
N LEU A 364 16.19 -6.26 3.75
CA LEU A 364 17.63 -6.36 3.51
C LEU A 364 18.45 -5.48 4.47
N LEU A 365 18.01 -4.24 4.70
CA LEU A 365 18.63 -3.33 5.66
C LEU A 365 18.57 -3.84 7.10
N ALA A 366 17.51 -4.53 7.49
CA ALA A 366 17.40 -5.17 8.80
C ALA A 366 18.41 -6.33 8.98
N ALA A 367 18.83 -6.97 7.88
CA ALA A 367 19.89 -7.98 7.86
C ALA A 367 21.30 -7.39 7.75
N CYS A 368 21.43 -6.11 7.35
CA CYS A 368 22.68 -5.45 7.03
C CYS A 368 23.31 -4.82 8.28
N GLU A 369 24.57 -5.17 8.59
CA GLU A 369 25.31 -4.60 9.74
C GLU A 369 25.50 -3.07 9.63
N GLN A 370 25.67 -2.52 8.42
CA GLN A 370 25.85 -1.09 8.21
C GLN A 370 24.58 -0.27 8.53
N ALA A 371 23.40 -0.90 8.54
CA ALA A 371 22.12 -0.27 8.88
C ALA A 371 21.70 -0.52 10.33
N LYS A 372 22.45 -1.29 11.10
CA LYS A 372 22.14 -1.64 12.48
C LYS A 372 21.96 -0.42 13.36
N GLY A 373 20.83 -0.34 14.06
CA GLY A 373 20.49 0.75 14.97
C GLY A 373 19.99 2.04 14.29
N LEU A 374 19.88 2.10 12.96
CA LEU A 374 19.34 3.25 12.25
C LEU A 374 17.81 3.37 12.39
N PHE A 375 17.11 2.27 12.68
CA PHE A 375 15.68 2.25 12.96
C PHE A 375 15.33 1.21 14.04
N ARG A 376 14.17 1.36 14.66
CA ARG A 376 13.68 0.50 15.76
C ARG A 376 12.45 -0.32 15.39
N LYS A 377 11.72 0.11 14.37
CA LYS A 377 10.52 -0.56 13.90
C LYS A 377 10.48 -0.58 12.38
N ALA A 378 9.87 -1.62 11.85
CA ALA A 378 9.73 -1.82 10.41
C ALA A 378 8.30 -2.23 10.07
N PHE A 379 7.64 -1.46 9.22
CA PHE A 379 6.42 -1.87 8.56
C PHE A 379 6.76 -2.30 7.12
N VAL A 380 6.59 -3.58 6.85
CA VAL A 380 6.95 -4.24 5.60
C VAL A 380 5.67 -4.77 4.97
N PHE A 381 5.24 -4.21 3.84
CA PHE A 381 4.08 -4.71 3.12
C PHE A 381 4.49 -5.32 1.78
N GLN A 382 4.20 -6.61 1.60
CA GLN A 382 4.61 -7.39 0.42
C GLN A 382 6.13 -7.35 0.18
N GLY A 383 6.93 -7.59 1.23
CA GLY A 383 8.39 -7.62 1.20
C GLY A 383 8.94 -8.94 1.71
N ASN A 384 9.98 -9.44 1.02
CA ASN A 384 10.71 -10.66 1.37
C ASN A 384 12.20 -10.42 1.13
N PRO A 385 13.10 -10.71 2.10
CA PRO A 385 14.52 -10.55 1.89
C PRO A 385 15.11 -11.51 0.85
N GLN A 386 14.43 -12.62 0.53
CA GLN A 386 14.85 -13.55 -0.51
C GLN A 386 14.63 -13.01 -1.93
N ALA A 387 13.89 -11.90 -2.11
CA ALA A 387 13.73 -11.25 -3.41
C ALA A 387 15.01 -10.58 -3.94
N ALA A 388 16.07 -10.44 -3.13
CA ALA A 388 17.38 -10.04 -3.63
C ALA A 388 18.02 -11.17 -4.45
N TYR A 389 18.66 -10.81 -5.57
CA TYR A 389 19.30 -11.80 -6.44
C TYR A 389 20.45 -12.53 -5.71
N GLU A 390 20.51 -13.84 -5.89
CA GLU A 390 21.54 -14.69 -5.26
C GLU A 390 22.92 -14.47 -5.89
N THR A 391 22.93 -14.23 -7.21
CA THR A 391 24.15 -14.01 -7.98
C THR A 391 24.09 -12.66 -8.71
N PRO A 392 25.25 -12.08 -9.05
CA PRO A 392 25.29 -10.81 -9.78
C PRO A 392 24.99 -10.95 -11.28
N ASP A 393 24.50 -12.10 -11.76
CA ASP A 393 24.31 -12.33 -13.19
C ASP A 393 23.32 -11.36 -13.84
N VAL A 394 22.23 -11.02 -13.14
CA VAL A 394 21.27 -10.00 -13.60
C VAL A 394 21.96 -8.66 -13.78
N SER A 395 22.67 -8.21 -12.76
CA SER A 395 23.38 -6.90 -12.77
C SER A 395 24.55 -6.87 -13.77
N ARG A 396 25.25 -8.03 -13.99
CA ARG A 396 26.26 -8.16 -15.05
C ARG A 396 25.65 -8.10 -16.43
N ASN A 397 24.50 -8.72 -16.64
CA ASN A 397 23.79 -8.65 -17.91
C ASN A 397 23.29 -7.23 -18.20
N LEU A 398 22.90 -6.46 -17.17
CA LEU A 398 22.64 -5.02 -17.33
C LEU A 398 23.86 -4.27 -17.82
N ALA A 399 25.05 -4.52 -17.24
CA ALA A 399 26.30 -3.91 -17.71
C ALA A 399 26.63 -4.27 -19.16
N LYS A 400 26.47 -5.55 -19.55
CA LYS A 400 26.65 -5.98 -20.94
C LYS A 400 25.70 -5.26 -21.89
N LYS A 401 24.42 -5.15 -21.55
CA LYS A 401 23.44 -4.40 -22.35
C LYS A 401 23.78 -2.92 -22.45
N LEU A 402 24.21 -2.31 -21.35
CA LEU A 402 24.66 -0.92 -21.33
C LEU A 402 25.84 -0.70 -22.31
N LEU A 403 26.85 -1.56 -22.29
CA LEU A 403 27.97 -1.50 -23.25
C LEU A 403 27.51 -1.65 -24.69
N GLN A 404 26.61 -2.61 -24.97
CA GLN A 404 26.06 -2.84 -26.30
C GLN A 404 25.29 -1.61 -26.84
N GLU A 405 24.42 -1.03 -26.02
CA GLU A 405 23.59 0.11 -26.44
C GLU A 405 24.36 1.43 -26.53
N THR A 406 25.45 1.55 -25.81
CA THR A 406 26.32 2.76 -25.85
C THR A 406 27.49 2.62 -26.79
N SER A 407 27.84 1.40 -27.22
CA SER A 407 29.08 1.05 -27.93
C SER A 407 30.35 1.34 -27.13
N ALA A 408 30.23 1.60 -25.83
CA ALA A 408 31.37 1.73 -24.93
C ALA A 408 31.98 0.36 -24.62
N THR A 409 33.28 0.32 -24.39
CA THR A 409 34.05 -0.90 -24.08
C THR A 409 34.75 -0.84 -22.73
N THR A 410 34.84 0.34 -22.13
CA THR A 410 35.51 0.61 -20.86
C THR A 410 34.68 1.49 -19.95
N MET A 411 34.99 1.49 -18.66
CA MET A 411 34.38 2.42 -17.70
C MET A 411 34.75 3.88 -18.01
N GLU A 412 35.92 4.16 -18.54
CA GLU A 412 36.31 5.52 -18.93
C GLU A 412 35.37 6.06 -20.01
N GLU A 413 35.07 5.27 -21.04
CA GLU A 413 34.11 5.62 -22.09
C GLU A 413 32.70 5.81 -21.54
N LEU A 414 32.22 4.92 -20.64
CA LEU A 414 30.92 5.06 -19.98
C LEU A 414 30.83 6.35 -19.17
N MET A 415 31.88 6.73 -18.44
CA MET A 415 31.95 7.95 -17.63
C MET A 415 31.92 9.25 -18.47
N GLN A 416 32.32 9.21 -19.75
CA GLN A 416 32.24 10.34 -20.69
C GLN A 416 30.80 10.55 -21.24
N LEU A 417 29.91 9.60 -21.08
CA LEU A 417 28.55 9.72 -21.58
C LEU A 417 27.74 10.77 -20.79
N SER A 418 26.95 11.55 -21.53
CA SER A 418 26.04 12.51 -20.91
C SER A 418 24.92 11.78 -20.13
N THR A 419 24.38 12.46 -19.14
CA THR A 419 23.22 11.97 -18.37
C THR A 419 22.04 11.68 -19.29
N ASP A 420 21.78 12.53 -20.29
CA ASP A 420 20.67 12.33 -21.24
C ASP A 420 20.85 11.06 -22.08
N ARG A 421 22.09 10.77 -22.53
CA ARG A 421 22.36 9.53 -23.25
C ARG A 421 22.18 8.31 -22.37
N LEU A 422 22.65 8.35 -21.14
CA LEU A 422 22.46 7.26 -20.18
C LEU A 422 20.98 7.09 -19.79
N LYS A 423 20.23 8.19 -19.69
CA LYS A 423 18.78 8.14 -19.45
C LYS A 423 18.07 7.45 -20.62
N GLU A 424 18.36 7.85 -21.88
CA GLU A 424 17.79 7.24 -23.07
C GLU A 424 18.05 5.72 -23.11
N VAL A 425 19.30 5.32 -22.86
CA VAL A 425 19.71 3.91 -22.85
C VAL A 425 19.07 3.17 -21.69
N SER A 426 18.97 3.77 -20.50
CA SER A 426 18.30 3.19 -19.35
C SER A 426 16.84 2.91 -19.64
N GLN A 427 16.15 3.87 -20.23
CA GLN A 427 14.74 3.69 -20.64
C GLN A 427 14.60 2.55 -21.66
N LYS A 428 15.48 2.46 -22.65
CA LYS A 428 15.45 1.38 -23.65
C LYS A 428 15.70 0.00 -23.02
N ILE A 429 16.67 -0.13 -22.13
CA ILE A 429 17.03 -1.43 -21.51
C ILE A 429 15.93 -1.88 -20.54
N LEU A 430 15.38 -0.96 -19.75
CA LEU A 430 14.46 -1.29 -18.66
C LEU A 430 12.99 -1.18 -19.06
N HIS A 431 12.68 -0.73 -20.29
CA HIS A 431 11.31 -0.52 -20.77
C HIS A 431 10.45 -1.78 -20.66
N ASP A 432 11.02 -2.95 -21.00
CA ASP A 432 10.33 -4.23 -21.03
C ASP A 432 10.43 -4.96 -19.67
N LEU A 433 10.46 -4.21 -18.54
CA LEU A 433 10.57 -4.76 -17.19
C LEU A 433 11.80 -5.65 -17.00
N TYR A 434 12.91 -5.28 -17.63
CA TYR A 434 14.15 -6.00 -17.42
C TYR A 434 14.52 -5.99 -15.93
N PRO A 435 14.80 -7.16 -15.34
CA PRO A 435 15.01 -7.25 -13.89
C PRO A 435 16.19 -6.40 -13.44
N THR A 436 15.98 -5.63 -12.37
CA THR A 436 17.00 -4.84 -11.69
C THR A 436 16.73 -4.85 -10.19
N GLY A 437 17.75 -4.75 -9.37
CA GLY A 437 17.57 -4.72 -7.93
C GLY A 437 18.78 -5.21 -7.15
N PRO A 438 18.65 -5.31 -5.82
CA PRO A 438 19.72 -5.71 -4.92
C PRO A 438 20.22 -7.13 -5.19
N THR A 439 21.52 -7.32 -5.04
CA THR A 439 22.19 -8.63 -5.16
C THR A 439 22.90 -8.97 -3.86
N ARG A 440 22.82 -10.24 -3.42
CA ARG A 440 23.50 -10.75 -2.24
C ARG A 440 25.00 -10.86 -2.54
N ASP A 441 25.75 -9.84 -2.11
CA ASP A 441 27.19 -9.71 -2.38
C ASP A 441 28.08 -10.25 -1.24
N GLY A 442 27.47 -10.72 -0.15
CA GLY A 442 28.18 -11.17 1.05
C GLY A 442 28.91 -10.07 1.82
N ARG A 443 28.86 -8.83 1.33
CA ARG A 443 29.54 -7.67 1.91
C ARG A 443 28.56 -6.66 2.50
N LEU A 444 27.62 -6.16 1.72
CA LEU A 444 26.53 -5.31 2.17
C LEU A 444 25.32 -6.14 2.56
N ILE A 445 24.93 -7.05 1.68
CA ILE A 445 23.79 -7.96 1.88
C ILE A 445 24.36 -9.33 2.23
N PRO A 446 24.02 -9.90 3.40
CA PRO A 446 24.46 -11.26 3.76
C PRO A 446 23.92 -12.31 2.77
N PRO A 447 24.61 -13.43 2.58
CA PRO A 447 24.14 -14.49 1.71
C PRO A 447 22.76 -15.04 2.10
N ASP A 448 22.48 -15.14 3.41
CA ASP A 448 21.16 -15.47 3.97
C ASP A 448 20.74 -14.42 5.01
N ALA A 449 19.71 -13.67 4.67
CA ALA A 449 19.15 -12.64 5.56
C ALA A 449 18.46 -13.27 6.80
N PHE A 450 17.85 -14.45 6.67
CA PHE A 450 17.24 -15.13 7.81
C PHE A 450 18.26 -15.69 8.78
N GLU A 451 19.41 -16.14 8.28
CA GLU A 451 20.54 -16.50 9.13
C GLU A 451 21.09 -15.26 9.87
N ALA A 452 21.24 -14.13 9.19
CA ALA A 452 21.62 -12.87 9.82
C ALA A 452 20.64 -12.46 10.93
N TYR A 453 19.34 -12.64 10.72
CA TYR A 453 18.32 -12.39 11.76
C TYR A 453 18.49 -13.34 12.95
N ARG A 454 18.70 -14.64 12.74
CA ARG A 454 18.98 -15.60 13.82
C ARG A 454 20.23 -15.19 14.61
N ASN A 455 21.22 -14.66 13.93
CA ASN A 455 22.48 -14.18 14.53
C ASN A 455 22.39 -12.78 15.14
N GLY A 456 21.19 -12.18 15.23
CA GLY A 456 20.92 -10.97 15.99
C GLY A 456 21.00 -9.65 15.23
N SER A 457 21.09 -9.64 13.90
CA SER A 457 21.17 -8.40 13.13
C SER A 457 20.00 -7.45 13.38
N ALA A 458 18.79 -7.99 13.56
CA ALA A 458 17.54 -7.26 13.75
C ALA A 458 16.96 -7.36 15.18
N ASP A 459 17.74 -7.72 16.20
CA ASP A 459 17.24 -7.90 17.58
C ASP A 459 16.58 -6.66 18.17
N HIS A 460 16.98 -5.50 17.70
CA HIS A 460 16.47 -4.20 18.13
C HIS A 460 15.23 -3.73 17.34
N VAL A 461 14.76 -4.53 16.34
CA VAL A 461 13.67 -4.15 15.44
C VAL A 461 12.39 -4.90 15.79
N GLU A 462 11.28 -4.18 15.89
CA GLU A 462 9.92 -4.72 15.94
C GLU A 462 9.28 -4.61 14.56
N PHE A 463 8.71 -5.72 14.07
CA PHE A 463 8.17 -5.81 12.72
C PHE A 463 6.64 -5.80 12.70
N LEU A 464 6.09 -5.10 11.72
CA LEU A 464 4.73 -5.24 11.25
C LEU A 464 4.81 -5.72 9.80
N ILE A 465 4.45 -6.97 9.55
CA ILE A 465 4.46 -7.58 8.23
C ILE A 465 3.04 -7.56 7.68
N GLY A 466 2.87 -7.06 6.47
CA GLY A 466 1.60 -7.06 5.77
C GLY A 466 1.66 -7.87 4.50
N VAL A 467 0.59 -8.64 4.23
CA VAL A 467 0.40 -9.39 3.01
C VAL A 467 -0.98 -9.12 2.43
N ALA A 468 -1.12 -9.16 1.11
CA ALA A 468 -2.39 -9.00 0.41
C ALA A 468 -2.74 -10.25 -0.39
N ARG A 469 -4.05 -10.46 -0.60
CA ARG A 469 -4.54 -11.56 -1.40
C ARG A 469 -4.44 -11.31 -2.90
N ASN A 470 -4.62 -10.08 -3.37
CA ASN A 470 -4.78 -9.76 -4.80
C ASN A 470 -3.80 -8.68 -5.27
N GLU A 471 -2.54 -8.77 -4.84
CA GLU A 471 -1.51 -7.77 -5.12
C GLU A 471 -1.18 -7.64 -6.60
N ARG A 472 -1.03 -8.77 -7.29
CA ARG A 472 -0.58 -8.80 -8.71
C ARG A 472 -1.59 -8.20 -9.69
N GLN A 473 -2.89 -8.21 -9.35
CA GLN A 473 -3.90 -7.55 -10.18
C GLN A 473 -3.72 -6.02 -10.21
N VAL A 474 -3.20 -5.41 -9.12
CA VAL A 474 -2.82 -3.99 -9.13
C VAL A 474 -1.76 -3.74 -10.19
N TYR A 475 -0.78 -4.62 -10.29
CA TYR A 475 0.29 -4.52 -11.28
C TYR A 475 -0.24 -4.57 -12.72
N LYS A 476 -1.20 -5.45 -13.01
CA LYS A 476 -1.88 -5.53 -14.32
C LYS A 476 -2.47 -4.20 -14.76
N SER A 477 -3.03 -3.43 -13.83
CA SER A 477 -3.62 -2.13 -14.15
C SER A 477 -2.59 -1.05 -14.46
N VAL A 478 -1.35 -1.22 -13.98
CA VAL A 478 -0.24 -0.28 -14.21
C VAL A 478 0.48 -0.54 -15.53
N VAL A 479 0.78 -1.82 -15.84
CA VAL A 479 1.63 -2.16 -16.98
C VAL A 479 0.86 -2.62 -18.24
N GLY A 480 -0.45 -2.76 -18.13
CA GLY A 480 -1.31 -3.27 -19.20
C GLY A 480 -1.35 -4.80 -19.27
N LYS A 481 -2.34 -5.31 -20.03
CA LYS A 481 -2.68 -6.74 -20.03
C LYS A 481 -1.55 -7.63 -20.56
N GLN A 482 -0.99 -7.31 -21.72
CA GLN A 482 0.01 -8.17 -22.36
C GLN A 482 1.29 -8.24 -21.54
N THR A 483 1.82 -7.11 -21.10
CA THR A 483 3.02 -7.04 -20.27
C THR A 483 2.83 -7.78 -18.94
N TYR A 484 1.61 -7.72 -18.37
CA TYR A 484 1.27 -8.49 -17.16
C TYR A 484 1.27 -10.00 -17.42
N GLU A 485 0.69 -10.46 -18.52
CA GLU A 485 0.63 -11.90 -18.87
C GLU A 485 2.03 -12.46 -19.12
N ASP A 486 2.89 -11.71 -19.82
CA ASP A 486 4.28 -12.06 -20.06
C ASP A 486 5.07 -12.10 -18.74
N PHE A 487 4.86 -11.12 -17.85
CA PHE A 487 5.49 -11.06 -16.54
C PHE A 487 5.10 -12.26 -15.66
N ILE A 488 3.80 -12.56 -15.52
CA ILE A 488 3.31 -13.71 -14.74
C ILE A 488 3.88 -15.03 -15.26
N THR A 489 3.92 -15.19 -16.58
CA THR A 489 4.46 -16.40 -17.21
C THR A 489 5.95 -16.53 -16.91
N ASN A 490 6.73 -15.48 -17.12
CA ASN A 490 8.18 -15.49 -16.91
C ASN A 490 8.54 -15.68 -15.42
N GLU A 491 7.85 -15.01 -14.49
CA GLU A 491 8.09 -15.16 -13.04
C GLU A 491 7.89 -16.61 -12.60
N LEU A 492 6.79 -17.21 -13.04
CA LEU A 492 6.47 -18.59 -12.69
C LEU A 492 7.39 -19.61 -13.35
N ASP A 493 7.72 -19.43 -14.63
CA ASP A 493 8.59 -20.34 -15.37
C ASP A 493 10.01 -20.34 -14.80
N ILE A 494 10.56 -19.18 -14.45
CA ILE A 494 11.88 -19.07 -13.79
C ILE A 494 11.85 -19.77 -12.43
N ALA A 495 10.82 -19.55 -11.62
CA ALA A 495 10.68 -20.17 -10.31
C ALA A 495 10.53 -21.70 -10.42
N LEU A 496 9.75 -22.20 -11.38
CA LEU A 496 9.59 -23.63 -11.62
C LEU A 496 10.86 -24.29 -12.16
N GLN A 497 11.63 -23.63 -13.04
CA GLN A 497 12.92 -24.11 -13.51
C GLN A 497 13.93 -24.25 -12.37
N PHE A 498 13.98 -23.25 -11.49
CA PHE A 498 14.81 -23.35 -10.28
C PHE A 498 14.39 -24.54 -9.41
N LEU A 499 13.10 -24.69 -9.14
CA LEU A 499 12.57 -25.77 -8.31
C LEU A 499 12.84 -27.15 -8.94
N ASP A 500 12.81 -27.29 -10.26
CA ASP A 500 13.20 -28.55 -10.94
C ASP A 500 14.62 -28.99 -10.58
N THR A 501 15.52 -28.03 -10.35
CA THR A 501 16.92 -28.35 -9.96
C THR A 501 17.06 -28.74 -8.49
N VAL A 502 16.15 -28.26 -7.62
CA VAL A 502 16.20 -28.50 -6.16
C VAL A 502 15.27 -29.62 -5.75
N ASN A 503 14.03 -29.63 -6.28
CA ASN A 503 12.99 -30.63 -5.97
C ASN A 503 11.99 -30.79 -7.12
N ALA A 504 12.30 -31.61 -8.10
CA ALA A 504 11.45 -31.83 -9.26
C ALA A 504 10.04 -32.38 -8.93
N THR A 505 9.87 -33.05 -7.78
CA THR A 505 8.55 -33.53 -7.34
C THR A 505 7.63 -32.40 -6.96
N ASP A 506 8.12 -31.40 -6.22
CA ASP A 506 7.33 -30.25 -5.84
C ASP A 506 7.08 -29.33 -7.05
N ALA A 507 8.05 -29.19 -7.97
CA ALA A 507 7.83 -28.49 -9.23
C ALA A 507 6.69 -29.11 -10.05
N GLN A 508 6.66 -30.43 -10.13
CA GLN A 508 5.59 -31.15 -10.82
C GLN A 508 4.23 -30.97 -10.13
N ALA A 509 4.19 -31.00 -8.79
CA ALA A 509 2.97 -30.77 -8.03
C ALA A 509 2.39 -29.35 -8.26
N VAL A 510 3.23 -28.33 -8.38
CA VAL A 510 2.77 -26.95 -8.72
C VAL A 510 2.22 -26.90 -10.15
N ARG A 511 2.87 -27.57 -11.12
CA ARG A 511 2.35 -27.67 -12.49
C ARG A 511 1.02 -28.40 -12.56
N ASP A 512 0.85 -29.46 -11.77
CA ASP A 512 -0.42 -30.20 -11.70
C ASP A 512 -1.53 -29.34 -11.12
N TYR A 513 -1.24 -28.57 -10.06
CA TYR A 513 -2.17 -27.62 -9.48
C TYR A 513 -2.58 -26.51 -10.48
N ILE A 514 -1.64 -25.97 -11.27
CA ILE A 514 -1.97 -25.00 -12.33
C ILE A 514 -2.92 -25.64 -13.36
N ARG A 515 -2.69 -26.91 -13.76
CA ARG A 515 -3.55 -27.62 -14.70
C ARG A 515 -4.96 -27.84 -14.14
N GLU A 516 -5.06 -28.24 -12.87
CA GLU A 516 -6.36 -28.37 -12.19
C GLU A 516 -7.14 -27.04 -12.18
N LEU A 517 -6.49 -25.95 -11.85
CA LEU A 517 -7.12 -24.62 -11.91
C LEU A 517 -7.55 -24.26 -13.34
N ALA A 518 -6.76 -24.62 -14.35
CA ALA A 518 -7.05 -24.33 -15.75
C ALA A 518 -8.26 -25.11 -16.30
N GLU A 519 -8.76 -26.14 -15.61
CA GLU A 519 -10.03 -26.79 -15.94
C GLU A 519 -11.25 -25.86 -15.73
N THR A 520 -11.12 -24.86 -14.85
CA THR A 520 -12.23 -23.97 -14.45
C THR A 520 -12.05 -22.52 -14.88
N MET A 521 -10.86 -22.14 -15.33
CA MET A 521 -10.51 -20.76 -15.72
C MET A 521 -9.44 -20.76 -16.84
N PRO A 522 -9.22 -19.65 -17.58
CA PRO A 522 -8.10 -19.52 -18.52
C PRO A 522 -6.75 -19.82 -17.86
N GLU A 523 -5.84 -20.47 -18.57
CA GLU A 523 -4.51 -20.88 -18.05
C GLU A 523 -3.73 -19.69 -17.45
N ILE A 524 -3.76 -18.54 -18.10
CA ILE A 524 -3.09 -17.33 -17.59
C ILE A 524 -3.70 -16.85 -16.26
N GLU A 525 -4.98 -17.00 -16.04
CA GLU A 525 -5.63 -16.68 -14.79
C GLU A 525 -5.26 -17.72 -13.71
N ALA A 526 -5.11 -18.99 -14.07
CA ALA A 526 -4.62 -20.04 -13.17
C ALA A 526 -3.18 -19.74 -12.73
N LYS A 527 -2.28 -19.40 -13.66
CA LYS A 527 -0.92 -18.96 -13.36
C LYS A 527 -0.89 -17.73 -12.45
N ALA A 528 -1.68 -16.70 -12.77
CA ALA A 528 -1.78 -15.49 -11.96
C ALA A 528 -2.25 -15.79 -10.54
N LYS A 529 -3.23 -16.69 -10.38
CA LYS A 529 -3.70 -17.11 -9.04
C LYS A 529 -2.61 -17.80 -8.23
N VAL A 530 -1.79 -18.66 -8.84
CA VAL A 530 -0.66 -19.30 -8.17
C VAL A 530 0.38 -18.27 -7.74
N VAL A 531 0.74 -17.33 -8.61
CA VAL A 531 1.68 -16.25 -8.26
C VAL A 531 1.15 -15.36 -7.12
N GLU A 532 -0.17 -15.05 -7.12
CA GLU A 532 -0.80 -14.32 -6.01
C GLU A 532 -0.72 -15.08 -4.68
N GLN A 533 -0.99 -16.39 -4.70
CA GLN A 533 -0.90 -17.24 -3.51
C GLN A 533 0.56 -17.30 -3.00
N CYS A 534 1.53 -17.48 -3.91
CA CYS A 534 2.96 -17.47 -3.57
C CYS A 534 3.39 -16.12 -2.98
N SER A 535 2.90 -15.00 -3.51
CA SER A 535 3.18 -13.66 -2.99
C SER A 535 2.70 -13.49 -1.54
N ALA A 536 1.48 -13.93 -1.22
CA ALA A 536 0.95 -13.90 0.14
C ALA A 536 1.70 -14.84 1.09
N LEU A 537 2.04 -16.06 0.61
CA LEU A 537 2.84 -17.04 1.37
C LEU A 537 4.24 -16.50 1.68
N SER A 538 4.90 -15.84 0.74
CA SER A 538 6.23 -15.25 0.91
C SER A 538 6.29 -14.30 2.12
N GLY A 539 5.32 -13.38 2.23
CA GLY A 539 5.23 -12.49 3.38
C GLY A 539 4.89 -13.21 4.70
N TYR A 540 4.00 -14.21 4.65
CA TYR A 540 3.70 -15.05 5.82
C TYR A 540 4.94 -15.80 6.30
N LEU A 541 5.69 -16.44 5.40
CA LEU A 541 6.94 -17.14 5.71
C LEU A 541 8.00 -16.19 6.28
N THR A 542 8.08 -14.97 5.75
CA THR A 542 8.95 -13.92 6.31
C THR A 542 8.57 -13.63 7.77
N ALA A 543 7.27 -13.45 8.07
CA ALA A 543 6.80 -13.22 9.44
C ALA A 543 7.11 -14.43 10.35
N ARG A 544 6.92 -15.67 9.86
CA ARG A 544 7.21 -16.90 10.59
C ARG A 544 8.70 -17.01 10.93
N LYS A 545 9.57 -16.87 9.92
CA LYS A 545 11.03 -16.97 10.10
C LYS A 545 11.58 -15.86 11.03
N LEU A 546 11.04 -14.65 10.95
CA LEU A 546 11.38 -13.57 11.89
C LEU A 546 10.94 -13.92 13.33
N ALA A 547 9.74 -14.45 13.53
CA ALA A 547 9.23 -14.84 14.84
C ALA A 547 10.02 -16.00 15.44
N GLU A 548 10.34 -17.03 14.62
CA GLU A 548 11.22 -18.16 14.99
C GLU A 548 12.63 -17.68 15.37
N SER A 549 13.10 -16.59 14.77
CA SER A 549 14.36 -15.92 15.14
C SER A 549 14.23 -15.03 16.39
N GLY A 550 13.12 -15.11 17.13
CA GLY A 550 12.88 -14.36 18.39
C GLY A 550 12.48 -12.89 18.19
N LYS A 551 12.20 -12.45 16.95
CA LYS A 551 11.79 -11.06 16.71
C LYS A 551 10.34 -10.82 17.09
N LYS A 552 10.02 -9.57 17.43
CA LYS A 552 8.65 -9.16 17.73
C LYS A 552 7.94 -8.87 16.42
N VAL A 553 6.94 -9.68 16.05
CA VAL A 553 6.25 -9.59 14.76
C VAL A 553 4.76 -9.44 14.96
N TYR A 554 4.17 -8.43 14.32
CA TYR A 554 2.75 -8.32 14.03
C TYR A 554 2.52 -8.72 12.58
N LEU A 555 1.45 -9.47 12.31
CA LEU A 555 1.08 -9.88 10.94
C LEU A 555 -0.27 -9.27 10.59
N MET A 556 -0.38 -8.74 9.37
CA MET A 556 -1.60 -8.21 8.77
C MET A 556 -1.90 -8.95 7.48
N TYR A 557 -3.15 -9.35 7.28
CA TYR A 557 -3.64 -9.94 6.05
C TYR A 557 -4.73 -9.08 5.42
N TRP A 558 -4.41 -8.48 4.27
CA TRP A 558 -5.31 -7.64 3.51
C TRP A 558 -6.14 -8.50 2.55
N ASN A 559 -7.43 -8.63 2.82
CA ASN A 559 -8.38 -9.41 2.05
C ASN A 559 -9.63 -8.57 1.70
N VAL A 560 -9.41 -7.30 1.37
CA VAL A 560 -10.45 -6.39 0.92
C VAL A 560 -10.66 -6.59 -0.58
N LYS A 561 -11.92 -6.63 -1.02
CA LYS A 561 -12.23 -6.68 -2.45
C LYS A 561 -12.12 -5.29 -3.05
N PRO A 562 -11.54 -5.14 -4.26
CA PRO A 562 -11.49 -3.85 -4.93
C PRO A 562 -12.91 -3.39 -5.31
N LEU A 563 -13.16 -2.08 -5.24
CA LEU A 563 -14.43 -1.50 -5.69
C LEU A 563 -14.59 -1.60 -7.21
N ILE A 564 -13.49 -1.58 -7.93
CA ILE A 564 -13.43 -1.82 -9.37
C ILE A 564 -12.82 -3.21 -9.56
N GLU A 565 -13.60 -4.15 -10.06
CA GLU A 565 -13.32 -5.61 -10.07
C GLU A 565 -11.95 -5.98 -10.70
N ASN A 566 -11.46 -5.19 -11.66
CA ASN A 566 -10.23 -5.48 -12.39
C ASN A 566 -8.97 -4.77 -11.86
N LEU A 567 -9.08 -3.95 -10.81
CA LEU A 567 -7.94 -3.19 -10.29
C LEU A 567 -7.09 -3.95 -9.28
N GLY A 568 -7.58 -5.06 -8.73
CA GLY A 568 -6.92 -5.71 -7.60
C GLY A 568 -7.04 -4.89 -6.30
N SER A 569 -6.47 -5.39 -5.23
CA SER A 569 -6.47 -4.74 -3.92
C SER A 569 -5.23 -5.17 -3.13
N GLY A 570 -4.37 -4.23 -2.82
CA GLY A 570 -3.09 -4.53 -2.19
C GLY A 570 -2.30 -3.28 -1.84
N THR A 571 -1.07 -3.18 -2.34
CA THR A 571 -0.12 -2.11 -2.01
C THR A 571 -0.71 -0.71 -2.08
N VAL A 572 -1.42 -0.37 -3.16
CA VAL A 572 -2.00 0.97 -3.36
C VAL A 572 -3.06 1.29 -2.32
N ASP A 573 -4.00 0.35 -2.08
CA ASP A 573 -5.07 0.52 -1.10
C ASP A 573 -4.51 0.62 0.32
N VAL A 574 -3.55 -0.24 0.64
CA VAL A 574 -2.93 -0.30 1.96
C VAL A 574 -2.13 0.96 2.23
N ALA A 575 -1.31 1.42 1.28
CA ALA A 575 -0.57 2.68 1.40
C ALA A 575 -1.52 3.85 1.63
N ALA A 576 -2.53 3.99 0.79
CA ALA A 576 -3.52 5.06 0.91
C ALA A 576 -4.32 4.98 2.23
N ALA A 577 -4.68 3.77 2.69
CA ALA A 577 -5.39 3.57 3.94
C ALA A 577 -4.58 3.99 5.16
N PHE A 578 -3.32 3.58 5.24
CA PHE A 578 -2.44 3.92 6.37
C PHE A 578 -1.99 5.38 6.36
N LEU A 579 -1.66 5.91 5.20
CA LEU A 579 -1.18 7.30 5.06
C LEU A 579 -2.33 8.31 4.99
N GLY A 580 -3.56 7.85 4.73
CA GLY A 580 -4.75 8.70 4.64
C GLY A 580 -4.88 9.45 3.32
N ASN A 581 -4.08 9.08 2.33
CA ASN A 581 -4.00 9.77 1.05
C ASN A 581 -5.13 9.33 0.11
N ARG A 582 -6.27 10.04 0.18
CA ARG A 582 -7.42 9.76 -0.67
C ARG A 582 -7.20 10.17 -2.12
N GLU A 583 -6.46 11.23 -2.36
CA GLU A 583 -6.16 11.70 -3.71
C GLU A 583 -5.24 10.70 -4.41
N GLY A 584 -4.19 10.23 -3.74
CA GLY A 584 -3.34 9.16 -4.24
C GLY A 584 -4.14 7.89 -4.55
N ALA A 585 -5.04 7.45 -3.64
CA ALA A 585 -5.90 6.31 -3.90
C ALA A 585 -6.80 6.51 -5.13
N GLN A 586 -7.39 7.69 -5.29
CA GLN A 586 -8.22 8.02 -6.46
C GLN A 586 -7.41 8.07 -7.75
N MET A 587 -6.18 8.57 -7.71
CA MET A 587 -5.27 8.58 -8.86
C MET A 587 -4.95 7.17 -9.36
N TYR A 588 -4.95 6.18 -8.48
CA TYR A 588 -4.81 4.75 -8.81
C TYR A 588 -6.17 4.04 -9.01
N GLY A 589 -7.27 4.80 -9.13
CA GLY A 589 -8.60 4.27 -9.41
C GLY A 589 -9.29 3.56 -8.24
N ASN A 590 -8.72 3.63 -7.04
CA ASN A 590 -9.28 3.00 -5.84
C ASN A 590 -10.02 3.98 -4.95
N VAL A 591 -11.17 3.55 -4.41
CA VAL A 591 -11.95 4.32 -3.44
C VAL A 591 -11.95 3.56 -2.10
N LEU A 592 -11.29 4.14 -1.12
CA LEU A 592 -11.15 3.52 0.19
C LEU A 592 -12.37 3.71 1.08
N ASN A 593 -12.68 2.66 1.84
CA ASN A 593 -13.59 2.78 2.97
C ASN A 593 -12.98 3.68 4.05
N SER A 594 -13.63 4.80 4.36
CA SER A 594 -13.15 5.81 5.31
C SER A 594 -12.90 5.25 6.71
N ASP A 595 -13.73 4.31 7.16
CA ASP A 595 -13.69 3.77 8.53
C ASP A 595 -12.51 2.80 8.69
N ILE A 596 -12.26 1.95 7.69
CA ILE A 596 -11.05 1.08 7.66
C ILE A 596 -9.80 1.93 7.65
N SER A 597 -9.74 2.96 6.80
CA SER A 597 -8.61 3.88 6.71
C SER A 597 -8.33 4.61 8.03
N GLU A 598 -9.36 5.16 8.70
CA GLU A 598 -9.19 5.81 9.99
C GLU A 598 -8.61 4.87 11.04
N MET A 599 -9.10 3.65 11.08
CA MET A 599 -8.65 2.67 12.04
C MET A 599 -7.21 2.21 11.79
N LEU A 600 -6.83 1.96 10.53
CA LEU A 600 -5.47 1.57 10.17
C LEU A 600 -4.47 2.68 10.48
N ARG A 601 -4.82 3.94 10.26
CA ARG A 601 -4.01 5.07 10.72
C ARG A 601 -3.82 5.08 12.24
N LYS A 602 -4.89 4.81 13.01
CA LYS A 602 -4.78 4.70 14.47
C LYS A 602 -3.88 3.53 14.90
N PHE A 603 -3.94 2.38 14.21
CA PHE A 603 -3.00 1.28 14.45
C PHE A 603 -1.56 1.67 14.12
N LEU A 604 -1.32 2.34 12.99
CA LEU A 604 0.00 2.83 12.64
C LEU A 604 0.54 3.80 13.71
N ILE A 605 -0.27 4.73 14.16
CA ILE A 605 0.10 5.69 15.20
C ILE A 605 0.45 4.96 16.51
N LYS A 606 -0.35 3.96 16.94
CA LYS A 606 -0.05 3.13 18.10
C LYS A 606 1.28 2.37 17.93
N PHE A 607 1.49 1.79 16.74
CA PHE A 607 2.75 1.12 16.41
C PHE A 607 3.94 2.08 16.51
N LEU A 608 3.86 3.26 15.90
CA LEU A 608 4.90 4.29 15.94
C LEU A 608 5.25 4.71 17.37
N ARG A 609 4.23 4.92 18.22
CA ARG A 609 4.40 5.32 19.62
C ARG A 609 4.89 4.20 20.53
N GLY A 610 4.70 2.94 20.16
CA GLY A 610 4.96 1.77 20.99
C GLY A 610 3.82 1.46 21.96
N ASP A 611 2.63 1.97 21.66
CA ASP A 611 1.42 1.70 22.44
C ASP A 611 0.92 0.27 22.21
N ALA A 612 0.06 -0.22 23.11
CA ALA A 612 -0.59 -1.51 22.91
C ALA A 612 -1.48 -1.50 21.66
N MET A 613 -1.34 -2.53 20.82
CA MET A 613 -2.07 -2.69 19.56
C MET A 613 -3.50 -3.16 19.81
N ARG A 614 -4.27 -2.38 20.58
CA ARG A 614 -5.67 -2.68 20.93
C ARG A 614 -6.54 -1.45 20.86
N PHE A 615 -7.81 -1.68 20.53
CA PHE A 615 -8.89 -0.70 20.63
C PHE A 615 -10.02 -1.27 21.48
N TYR A 616 -10.65 -0.41 22.25
CA TYR A 616 -11.81 -0.74 23.03
C TYR A 616 -13.09 -0.38 22.25
N ASN A 617 -14.24 -0.97 22.65
CA ASN A 617 -15.54 -0.61 22.10
C ASN A 617 -15.70 0.93 22.13
N ASN A 618 -16.13 1.51 21.00
CA ASN A 618 -16.41 2.93 20.80
C ASN A 618 -15.22 3.87 20.51
N GLU A 619 -13.99 3.40 20.50
CA GLU A 619 -12.86 4.24 20.03
C GLU A 619 -12.95 4.53 18.52
N ILE A 620 -13.59 3.63 17.77
CA ILE A 620 -13.89 3.80 16.35
C ILE A 620 -15.34 3.41 16.11
N LYS A 621 -16.11 4.29 15.48
CA LYS A 621 -17.52 4.07 15.19
C LYS A 621 -17.71 2.82 14.31
N GLY A 622 -18.55 1.89 14.73
CA GLY A 622 -18.86 0.68 13.97
C GLY A 622 -17.83 -0.46 14.09
N VAL A 623 -16.74 -0.28 14.82
CA VAL A 623 -15.72 -1.30 15.06
C VAL A 623 -15.79 -1.77 16.51
N GLY A 624 -15.92 -3.09 16.72
CA GLY A 624 -15.86 -3.71 18.05
C GLY A 624 -14.46 -3.61 18.67
N ALA A 625 -14.32 -4.11 19.91
CA ALA A 625 -13.01 -4.20 20.55
C ALA A 625 -12.09 -5.13 19.73
N ILE A 626 -10.90 -4.62 19.40
CA ILE A 626 -9.85 -5.38 18.70
C ILE A 626 -8.59 -5.36 19.53
N ASP A 627 -8.00 -6.52 19.74
CA ASP A 627 -6.67 -6.70 20.36
C ASP A 627 -5.77 -7.42 19.35
N TRP A 628 -4.99 -6.65 18.60
CA TRP A 628 -4.06 -7.20 17.61
C TRP A 628 -2.88 -7.85 18.32
N LYS A 629 -2.89 -9.15 18.30
CA LYS A 629 -1.83 -9.98 18.91
C LYS A 629 -0.67 -10.16 17.94
N ARG A 630 0.50 -10.44 18.49
CA ARG A 630 1.68 -10.83 17.71
C ARG A 630 1.46 -12.18 17.03
N PHE A 631 2.27 -12.44 16.01
CA PHE A 631 2.34 -13.73 15.33
C PHE A 631 2.33 -14.90 16.35
N PRO A 632 1.61 -16.01 16.12
CA PRO A 632 1.03 -16.43 14.83
C PRO A 632 -0.37 -15.85 14.49
N LYS A 633 -0.94 -14.95 15.29
CA LYS A 633 -2.20 -14.30 14.95
C LYS A 633 -1.97 -13.12 13.99
N ALA A 634 -2.89 -12.97 13.04
CA ALA A 634 -2.89 -11.86 12.11
C ALA A 634 -4.09 -10.95 12.31
N LEU A 635 -3.94 -9.67 12.02
CA LEU A 635 -5.06 -8.77 11.80
C LEU A 635 -5.58 -9.00 10.38
N VAL A 636 -6.70 -9.67 10.26
CA VAL A 636 -7.38 -9.89 8.97
C VAL A 636 -8.30 -8.70 8.70
N ILE A 637 -8.08 -8.03 7.57
CA ILE A 637 -8.86 -6.90 7.09
C ILE A 637 -9.63 -7.34 5.87
N SER A 638 -10.96 -7.24 5.91
CA SER A 638 -11.83 -7.65 4.83
C SER A 638 -13.04 -6.72 4.70
N ASP A 639 -13.86 -6.91 3.68
CA ASP A 639 -15.12 -6.16 3.50
C ASP A 639 -16.08 -6.33 4.69
N ASN A 640 -15.90 -7.40 5.47
CA ASN A 640 -16.70 -7.72 6.65
C ASN A 640 -16.12 -7.11 7.94
N GLY A 641 -15.08 -6.29 7.86
CA GLY A 641 -14.43 -5.66 8.99
C GLY A 641 -13.09 -6.31 9.37
N LEU A 642 -12.73 -6.19 10.65
CA LEU A 642 -11.43 -6.61 11.17
C LEU A 642 -11.56 -7.70 12.20
N GLN A 643 -10.64 -8.66 12.10
CA GLN A 643 -10.56 -9.78 13.04
C GLN A 643 -9.10 -10.10 13.35
N CYS A 644 -8.81 -10.51 14.58
CA CYS A 644 -7.48 -11.00 14.93
C CYS A 644 -7.54 -12.51 15.12
N GLU A 645 -7.02 -13.27 14.16
CA GLU A 645 -7.10 -14.72 14.13
C GLU A 645 -5.85 -15.37 13.54
N PRO A 646 -5.59 -16.67 13.74
CA PRO A 646 -4.61 -17.40 12.95
C PRO A 646 -5.04 -17.43 11.48
N ILE A 647 -4.07 -17.31 10.56
CA ILE A 647 -4.32 -17.36 9.10
C ILE A 647 -3.54 -18.49 8.42
N GLU A 648 -2.80 -19.28 9.17
CA GLU A 648 -1.95 -20.34 8.62
C GLU A 648 -2.77 -21.26 7.71
N ASP A 649 -3.86 -21.84 8.22
CA ASP A 649 -4.72 -22.74 7.43
C ASP A 649 -5.23 -22.10 6.14
N LYS A 650 -5.48 -20.79 6.15
CA LYS A 650 -5.99 -20.05 4.97
C LYS A 650 -4.95 -19.80 3.89
N LEU A 651 -3.67 -19.71 4.28
CA LEU A 651 -2.56 -19.44 3.37
C LEU A 651 -1.86 -20.71 2.93
N THR A 652 -1.97 -21.78 3.73
CA THR A 652 -1.28 -23.05 3.51
C THR A 652 -2.21 -24.19 3.07
N GLU A 653 -3.43 -23.86 2.63
CA GLU A 653 -4.39 -24.81 2.07
C GLU A 653 -3.76 -25.67 0.97
N GLU A 654 -2.91 -25.03 0.13
CA GLU A 654 -2.19 -25.70 -0.95
C GLU A 654 -0.79 -26.07 -0.49
N THR A 655 -0.63 -27.26 0.06
CA THR A 655 0.64 -27.73 0.62
C THR A 655 1.79 -27.77 -0.39
N CYS A 656 1.51 -27.94 -1.70
CA CYS A 656 2.53 -27.89 -2.74
C CYS A 656 3.13 -26.48 -2.87
N LEU A 657 2.31 -25.41 -2.77
CA LEU A 657 2.79 -24.04 -2.81
C LEU A 657 3.61 -23.66 -1.57
N LEU A 658 3.21 -24.18 -0.39
CA LEU A 658 3.99 -23.98 0.83
C LEU A 658 5.39 -24.57 0.70
N ARG A 659 5.50 -25.85 0.28
CA ARG A 659 6.80 -26.50 0.04
C ARG A 659 7.63 -25.79 -1.03
N PHE A 660 6.97 -25.36 -2.13
CA PHE A 660 7.58 -24.56 -3.17
C PHE A 660 8.22 -23.27 -2.60
N MET A 661 7.46 -22.50 -1.83
CA MET A 661 7.95 -21.24 -1.24
C MET A 661 8.98 -21.45 -0.12
N GLU A 662 9.01 -22.60 0.53
CA GLU A 662 10.04 -22.95 1.52
C GLU A 662 11.35 -23.38 0.86
N ALA A 663 11.30 -23.88 -0.37
CA ALA A 663 12.47 -24.34 -1.12
C ALA A 663 13.17 -23.20 -1.87
N ILE A 664 12.43 -22.17 -2.25
CA ILE A 664 12.96 -20.94 -2.85
C ILE A 664 13.41 -19.96 -1.74
#